data_01cbad8ba9286614619074abf000d9a6
#
_entry.id   01cbad8ba9286614619074abf000d9a6
#
_cell.length_a   1.000
_cell.length_b   1.000
_cell.length_c   1.000
_cell.angle_alpha   90.00
_cell.angle_beta   90.00
_cell.angle_gamma   90.00
#
_symmetry.space_group_name_H-M   'P 1'
#
loop_
_entity.id
_entity.type
_entity.pdbx_description
1 polymer ?
#
loop_
_entity_poly.entity_id
_entity_poly.type
_entity_poly.pdbx_seq_one_letter_code
_entity_poly.pdbx_strand_id
1 'polypeptide(L)'
;VGSEMCIRDSAKAVEQVVSVLRDLPGAQVSVSRTPDASGDQVWVGTAETTPGIDGLVASLGGSKAATLPADGYVIASGRRSGHNVIALQGKDARGTFYAVQTLRQLVRHDKVASVTVRDWPLMPIRGGIEGFYGIPWSHQARLDQFTFYGRHKMNTYIYTPKDDLLLRAKWRTLYSGDDLARMKELVEGANANHVDFTFALSPGNDICYSSDADFKATIAKFDQLRSLGVRSFYIALDDIEPKFHCDADRQKYPNNGDGKWIADAQADYLNRLETEYVKKNGLPPLQTVPTNYSGSGEDPYKAEFGTRLDKDIRVQWTGEGVFSPSITESSVARAAQSYHTKHLYIWDNFPVNDGRRNRLFLNPLTNRDPNLYKHIDGITSNPMIEPYASMPALANYGDYTWNPTTYDAKASMSAVLDELAGGDKATRAALRVFADLNQSWPYRTPDTHAPALTAAIDAFWAVRDKGSVDSSLKDRLAAIVRLPEALAGMRQQGFFQDTRPWINAASQWARAGQHFVTMLDAIDAGDGAKATNEYLAAQKQVDLAKRPTVDDQGSDGVLHKAVIVPSVGDGVFDAFAKKASAQFAAFIGARPASAKAYSGTASSSMGQWEANSPSRMVDGNLSTLYWTNVSPEKGSYVQVDLGSVKPIGQVAVHQADDDTATGDMFYHAALEYSVDGSTWTAAGNFDSAPLIKHTFEAPVQARYVRVRATDANPGAQWVKIREFEVTPPVGVYSTNVKAAEGSSVALAFDGDVSTAFRAATPVKAGDFVSFVPAKGVTPRQAIVVGTARGEIQVRSGQTWTTIGTISDGAPFHAFAVPAGTNVEEVRLMLAAGSPAPVIREMTVVDRELKPVPTPTPTFTAAPTSGSSTGDDHGRPGYPTPTSTPSHGPRPALPSTGV
;
A
#
# COMPACT_ATOMS: atom_id res chain seq x y z
N VAL A 1 15.96 14.33 43.11
CA VAL A 1 15.25 14.18 41.82
C VAL A 1 15.59 12.85 41.16
N GLY A 2 16.79 12.26 41.39
CA GLY A 2 17.20 10.98 40.82
C GLY A 2 16.53 9.72 41.44
N SER A 3 16.11 9.76 42.69
CA SER A 3 15.60 8.58 43.40
C SER A 3 14.13 8.23 43.10
N GLU A 4 13.28 9.21 42.84
CA GLU A 4 11.90 8.95 42.54
C GLU A 4 11.66 8.38 41.11
N MET A 5 12.51 8.78 40.15
CA MET A 5 12.44 8.27 38.77
C MET A 5 12.88 6.80 38.70
N CYS A 6 13.99 6.42 39.36
CA CYS A 6 14.45 5.03 39.41
C CYS A 6 13.46 4.07 40.12
N ILE A 7 12.70 4.56 41.10
CA ILE A 7 11.67 3.76 41.80
C ILE A 7 10.45 3.54 40.92
N ARG A 8 10.08 4.50 40.09
CA ARG A 8 8.97 4.36 39.10
C ARG A 8 9.32 3.40 37.98
N ASP A 9 10.54 3.43 37.48
CA ASP A 9 10.99 2.59 36.37
C ASP A 9 11.01 1.10 36.73
N SER A 10 11.50 0.77 37.93
CA SER A 10 11.45 -0.60 38.45
C SER A 10 10.01 -1.07 38.71
N ALA A 11 9.11 -0.15 39.10
CA ALA A 11 7.71 -0.48 39.32
C ALA A 11 7.01 -0.95 38.04
N LYS A 12 7.30 -0.33 36.90
CA LYS A 12 6.71 -0.74 35.63
C LYS A 12 7.20 -2.11 35.17
N ALA A 13 8.49 -2.41 35.33
CA ALA A 13 9.02 -3.73 35.05
C ALA A 13 8.34 -4.81 35.92
N VAL A 14 8.16 -4.55 37.22
CA VAL A 14 7.45 -5.46 38.15
C VAL A 14 6.00 -5.64 37.72
N GLU A 15 5.27 -4.57 37.39
CA GLU A 15 3.89 -4.63 36.89
C GLU A 15 3.79 -5.57 35.68
N GLN A 16 4.72 -5.44 34.74
CA GLN A 16 4.72 -6.27 33.52
C GLN A 16 5.08 -7.73 33.81
N VAL A 17 6.01 -8.00 34.74
CA VAL A 17 6.27 -9.39 35.20
C VAL A 17 5.02 -9.99 35.81
N VAL A 18 4.32 -9.24 36.68
CA VAL A 18 3.06 -9.70 37.29
C VAL A 18 2.02 -10.03 36.21
N SER A 19 1.91 -9.18 35.18
CA SER A 19 1.00 -9.45 34.05
C SER A 19 1.38 -10.76 33.32
N VAL A 20 2.66 -10.92 32.95
CA VAL A 20 3.15 -12.12 32.25
C VAL A 20 2.91 -13.40 33.05
N LEU A 21 3.09 -13.34 34.38
CA LEU A 21 2.93 -14.50 35.24
C LEU A 21 1.46 -14.81 35.53
N ARG A 22 0.59 -13.79 35.64
CA ARG A 22 -0.88 -13.99 35.82
C ARG A 22 -1.58 -14.57 34.61
N ASP A 23 -0.99 -14.39 33.43
CA ASP A 23 -1.47 -15.01 32.19
C ASP A 23 -1.24 -16.54 32.19
N LEU A 24 -0.42 -17.07 33.12
CA LEU A 24 -0.21 -18.50 33.25
C LEU A 24 -1.39 -19.15 34.03
N PRO A 25 -1.94 -20.26 33.57
CA PRO A 25 -3.08 -20.92 34.21
C PRO A 25 -2.80 -21.28 35.69
N GLY A 26 -3.67 -20.80 36.57
CA GLY A 26 -3.62 -21.09 38.00
C GLY A 26 -2.53 -20.34 38.79
N ALA A 27 -1.80 -19.40 38.15
CA ALA A 27 -0.76 -18.65 38.83
C ALA A 27 -1.34 -17.61 39.80
N GLN A 28 -0.92 -17.68 41.07
CA GLN A 28 -1.19 -16.64 42.09
C GLN A 28 0.08 -15.84 42.30
N VAL A 29 0.07 -14.56 41.95
CA VAL A 29 1.23 -13.69 42.00
C VAL A 29 1.07 -12.64 43.06
N SER A 30 1.98 -12.60 44.02
CA SER A 30 2.13 -11.54 45.03
C SER A 30 3.47 -10.80 44.81
N VAL A 31 3.50 -9.51 45.17
CA VAL A 31 4.71 -8.70 45.08
C VAL A 31 5.20 -8.40 46.47
N SER A 32 6.48 -8.69 46.74
CA SER A 32 7.14 -8.41 48.03
C SER A 32 8.48 -7.73 47.82
N ARG A 33 8.93 -6.91 48.78
CA ARG A 33 10.26 -6.32 48.83
C ARG A 33 11.30 -7.21 49.50
N THR A 34 10.84 -8.22 50.20
CA THR A 34 11.70 -9.19 50.91
C THR A 34 11.43 -10.57 50.31
N PRO A 35 12.50 -11.39 50.11
CA PRO A 35 12.33 -12.74 49.62
C PRO A 35 11.49 -13.59 50.59
N ASP A 36 10.51 -14.32 50.09
CA ASP A 36 9.82 -15.35 50.83
C ASP A 36 10.41 -16.73 50.48
N ALA A 37 10.78 -17.52 51.50
CA ALA A 37 11.39 -18.82 51.28
C ALA A 37 10.40 -19.92 50.90
N SER A 38 9.10 -19.64 50.84
CA SER A 38 8.00 -20.62 50.77
C SER A 38 7.45 -20.88 49.39
N GLY A 39 7.98 -20.29 48.30
CA GLY A 39 7.40 -20.45 46.94
C GLY A 39 8.40 -20.15 45.81
N ASP A 40 7.90 -20.31 44.55
CA ASP A 40 8.64 -19.94 43.37
C ASP A 40 8.84 -18.41 43.35
N GLN A 41 10.00 -17.93 42.90
CA GLN A 41 10.36 -16.53 42.98
C GLN A 41 10.84 -15.96 41.66
N VAL A 42 10.44 -14.69 41.39
CA VAL A 42 11.02 -13.89 40.31
C VAL A 42 11.59 -12.61 40.90
N TRP A 43 12.92 -12.46 40.83
CA TRP A 43 13.63 -11.28 41.29
C TRP A 43 13.82 -10.32 40.11
N VAL A 44 13.49 -9.04 40.32
CA VAL A 44 13.46 -8.04 39.24
C VAL A 44 14.15 -6.75 39.72
N GLY A 45 15.12 -6.26 38.97
CA GLY A 45 15.78 -4.96 39.23
C GLY A 45 17.23 -4.92 38.83
N THR A 46 17.92 -3.85 39.26
CA THR A 46 19.35 -3.67 39.14
C THR A 46 20.05 -4.09 40.45
N ALA A 47 21.38 -4.12 40.48
CA ALA A 47 22.14 -4.37 41.72
C ALA A 47 21.85 -3.31 42.81
N GLU A 48 21.50 -2.08 42.42
CA GLU A 48 21.18 -0.97 43.30
C GLU A 48 19.77 -1.04 43.87
N THR A 49 18.79 -1.40 43.01
CA THR A 49 17.35 -1.40 43.37
C THR A 49 16.90 -2.70 44.03
N THR A 50 17.65 -3.80 43.83
CA THR A 50 17.31 -5.15 44.36
C THR A 50 18.55 -5.75 45.03
N PRO A 51 18.79 -5.43 46.32
CA PRO A 51 19.93 -5.96 47.04
C PRO A 51 19.98 -7.48 47.02
N GLY A 52 21.16 -8.06 46.75
CA GLY A 52 21.37 -9.50 46.71
C GLY A 52 21.10 -10.15 45.33
N ILE A 53 20.56 -9.43 44.33
CA ILE A 53 20.31 -9.99 43.00
C ILE A 53 21.61 -10.44 42.31
N ASP A 54 22.75 -9.74 42.52
CA ASP A 54 24.06 -10.14 42.02
C ASP A 54 24.48 -11.53 42.52
N GLY A 55 24.31 -11.77 43.83
CA GLY A 55 24.58 -13.07 44.43
C GLY A 55 23.66 -14.17 43.96
N LEU A 56 22.38 -13.83 43.74
CA LEU A 56 21.40 -14.76 43.18
C LEU A 56 21.77 -15.14 41.73
N VAL A 57 22.02 -14.17 40.88
CA VAL A 57 22.44 -14.41 39.47
C VAL A 57 23.67 -15.31 39.40
N ALA A 58 24.68 -15.01 40.22
CA ALA A 58 25.90 -15.85 40.31
C ALA A 58 25.59 -17.28 40.77
N SER A 59 24.71 -17.45 41.77
CA SER A 59 24.33 -18.79 42.29
C SER A 59 23.53 -19.63 41.26
N LEU A 60 22.90 -18.96 40.31
CA LEU A 60 22.16 -19.57 39.20
C LEU A 60 23.04 -19.75 37.94
N GLY A 61 24.35 -19.52 38.02
CA GLY A 61 25.31 -19.66 36.93
C GLY A 61 25.36 -18.50 35.93
N GLY A 62 24.71 -17.37 36.25
CA GLY A 62 24.74 -16.16 35.43
C GLY A 62 25.90 -15.23 35.76
N SER A 63 26.24 -14.32 34.85
CA SER A 63 27.18 -13.22 35.02
C SER A 63 26.44 -11.95 35.44
N LYS A 64 27.08 -11.10 36.27
CA LYS A 64 26.48 -9.84 36.71
C LYS A 64 26.19 -8.88 35.57
N ALA A 65 25.00 -8.22 35.55
CA ALA A 65 24.65 -7.24 34.55
C ALA A 65 25.49 -5.96 34.57
N ALA A 66 26.15 -5.65 35.71
CA ALA A 66 26.96 -4.43 35.87
C ALA A 66 28.09 -4.26 34.84
N THR A 67 28.55 -5.36 34.24
CA THR A 67 29.61 -5.37 33.20
C THR A 67 29.09 -5.22 31.78
N LEU A 68 27.76 -5.11 31.59
CA LEU A 68 27.16 -4.95 30.29
C LEU A 68 27.16 -3.49 29.83
N PRO A 69 27.03 -3.24 28.52
CA PRO A 69 26.66 -1.92 28.00
C PRO A 69 25.31 -1.45 28.57
N ALA A 70 24.97 -0.18 28.31
CA ALA A 70 23.65 0.38 28.62
C ALA A 70 22.54 -0.46 27.97
N ASP A 71 21.36 -0.48 28.58
CA ASP A 71 20.20 -1.27 28.17
C ASP A 71 20.38 -2.82 28.25
N GLY A 72 21.58 -3.28 28.65
CA GLY A 72 21.90 -4.70 28.79
C GLY A 72 21.24 -5.36 30.00
N TYR A 73 21.07 -6.67 29.98
CA TYR A 73 20.46 -7.44 31.06
C TYR A 73 20.95 -8.87 31.09
N VAL A 74 20.69 -9.49 32.24
CA VAL A 74 20.91 -10.92 32.50
C VAL A 74 19.58 -11.55 32.96
N ILE A 75 19.25 -12.72 32.44
CA ILE A 75 18.24 -13.62 32.99
C ILE A 75 18.95 -14.87 33.44
N ALA A 76 18.73 -15.27 34.68
CA ALA A 76 19.22 -16.55 35.17
C ALA A 76 18.09 -17.28 35.89
N SER A 77 17.92 -18.56 35.59
CA SER A 77 16.88 -19.38 36.19
C SER A 77 17.44 -20.72 36.71
N GLY A 78 16.82 -21.24 37.77
CA GLY A 78 17.23 -22.49 38.37
C GLY A 78 16.38 -22.82 39.60
N ARG A 79 16.94 -23.68 40.50
CA ARG A 79 16.25 -24.04 41.72
C ARG A 79 17.08 -23.64 42.92
N ARG A 80 16.41 -23.10 43.98
CA ARG A 80 16.99 -22.73 45.27
C ARG A 80 16.06 -23.23 46.36
N SER A 81 16.61 -23.97 47.36
CA SER A 81 15.82 -24.49 48.48
C SER A 81 14.53 -25.23 48.07
N GLY A 82 14.58 -25.98 46.96
CA GLY A 82 13.45 -26.73 46.47
C GLY A 82 12.47 -25.98 45.54
N HIS A 83 12.57 -24.63 45.46
CA HIS A 83 11.70 -23.78 44.66
C HIS A 83 12.36 -23.31 43.36
N ASN A 84 11.54 -22.97 42.35
CA ASN A 84 12.05 -22.40 41.12
C ASN A 84 12.35 -20.88 41.35
N VAL A 85 13.45 -20.42 40.80
CA VAL A 85 13.87 -19.03 40.94
C VAL A 85 14.30 -18.51 39.57
N ILE A 86 13.80 -17.29 39.22
CA ILE A 86 14.21 -16.54 38.05
C ILE A 86 14.74 -15.17 38.52
N ALA A 87 15.91 -14.79 38.05
CA ALA A 87 16.46 -13.45 38.26
C ALA A 87 16.43 -12.67 36.92
N LEU A 88 15.82 -11.50 36.94
CA LEU A 88 15.76 -10.54 35.84
C LEU A 88 16.57 -9.32 36.24
N GLN A 89 17.88 -9.29 35.90
CA GLN A 89 18.79 -8.23 36.31
C GLN A 89 19.16 -7.33 35.14
N GLY A 90 18.81 -6.04 35.19
CA GLY A 90 19.26 -5.04 34.24
C GLY A 90 20.60 -4.41 34.64
N LYS A 91 21.37 -3.95 33.65
CA LYS A 91 22.49 -3.01 33.84
C LYS A 91 21.96 -1.69 34.42
N ASP A 92 20.80 -1.29 33.96
CA ASP A 92 20.05 -0.08 34.29
C ASP A 92 18.54 -0.40 34.31
N ALA A 93 17.71 0.61 34.56
CA ALA A 93 16.26 0.45 34.60
C ALA A 93 15.68 -0.05 33.27
N ARG A 94 16.20 0.46 32.13
CA ARG A 94 15.76 0.04 30.79
C ARG A 94 16.18 -1.40 30.50
N GLY A 95 17.37 -1.81 30.87
CA GLY A 95 17.82 -3.20 30.80
C GLY A 95 16.93 -4.15 31.63
N THR A 96 16.53 -3.72 32.85
CA THR A 96 15.55 -4.49 33.65
C THR A 96 14.22 -4.65 32.93
N PHE A 97 13.70 -3.58 32.32
CA PHE A 97 12.47 -3.62 31.53
C PHE A 97 12.61 -4.56 30.33
N TYR A 98 13.75 -4.56 29.65
CA TYR A 98 13.99 -5.45 28.49
C TYR A 98 14.17 -6.92 28.88
N ALA A 99 14.69 -7.21 30.07
CA ALA A 99 14.70 -8.56 30.61
C ALA A 99 13.29 -9.13 30.74
N VAL A 100 12.30 -8.30 31.13
CA VAL A 100 10.89 -8.70 31.20
C VAL A 100 10.33 -9.00 29.82
N GLN A 101 10.69 -8.23 28.80
CA GLN A 101 10.23 -8.50 27.42
C GLN A 101 10.78 -9.85 26.92
N THR A 102 12.02 -10.19 27.27
CA THR A 102 12.59 -11.51 26.98
C THR A 102 11.93 -12.62 27.80
N LEU A 103 11.60 -12.39 29.06
CA LEU A 103 10.81 -13.34 29.86
C LEU A 103 9.47 -13.67 29.15
N ARG A 104 8.78 -12.67 28.62
CA ARG A 104 7.54 -12.84 27.85
C ARG A 104 7.74 -13.77 26.64
N GLN A 105 8.87 -13.66 25.95
CA GLN A 105 9.23 -14.54 24.83
C GLN A 105 9.59 -15.97 25.27
N LEU A 106 10.09 -16.14 26.48
CA LEU A 106 10.47 -17.44 27.05
C LEU A 106 9.28 -18.24 27.57
N VAL A 107 8.11 -17.62 27.74
CA VAL A 107 6.87 -18.32 28.10
C VAL A 107 6.37 -19.12 26.90
N ARG A 108 6.29 -20.44 27.05
CA ARG A 108 5.82 -21.37 26.03
C ARG A 108 4.96 -22.46 26.68
N HIS A 109 3.75 -22.70 26.14
CA HIS A 109 2.84 -23.72 26.64
C HIS A 109 2.68 -23.69 28.18
N ASP A 110 2.42 -22.49 28.70
CA ASP A 110 2.23 -22.22 30.12
C ASP A 110 3.42 -22.55 31.04
N LYS A 111 4.62 -22.57 30.46
CA LYS A 111 5.90 -22.81 31.17
C LYS A 111 6.92 -21.75 30.77
N VAL A 112 7.80 -21.45 31.72
CA VAL A 112 8.99 -20.65 31.48
C VAL A 112 10.18 -21.59 31.28
N ALA A 113 10.90 -21.41 30.16
CA ALA A 113 12.11 -22.20 29.90
C ALA A 113 13.19 -21.89 30.95
N SER A 114 13.88 -22.94 31.43
CA SER A 114 15.08 -22.76 32.27
C SER A 114 16.24 -22.33 31.37
N VAL A 115 16.74 -21.10 31.56
CA VAL A 115 17.75 -20.49 30.71
C VAL A 115 18.68 -19.58 31.48
N THR A 116 19.89 -19.37 30.94
CA THR A 116 20.74 -18.23 31.27
C THR A 116 20.87 -17.38 30.02
N VAL A 117 20.43 -16.12 30.09
CA VAL A 117 20.52 -15.13 29.01
C VAL A 117 21.45 -14.01 29.48
N ARG A 118 22.33 -13.55 28.60
CA ARG A 118 23.16 -12.37 28.77
C ARG A 118 23.11 -11.61 27.46
N ASP A 119 22.46 -10.43 27.45
CA ASP A 119 22.10 -9.77 26.21
C ASP A 119 22.16 -8.22 26.34
N TRP A 120 22.45 -7.54 25.24
CA TRP A 120 22.51 -6.08 25.14
C TRP A 120 22.39 -5.63 23.69
N PRO A 121 21.89 -4.39 23.42
CA PRO A 121 21.80 -3.88 22.06
C PRO A 121 23.17 -3.48 21.50
N LEU A 122 23.36 -3.68 20.18
CA LEU A 122 24.54 -3.19 19.47
C LEU A 122 24.39 -1.76 18.96
N MET A 123 23.15 -1.28 18.77
CA MET A 123 22.87 0.10 18.39
C MET A 123 22.18 0.84 19.52
N PRO A 124 22.70 2.00 19.98
CA PRO A 124 22.07 2.78 21.05
C PRO A 124 20.75 3.45 20.64
N ILE A 125 20.55 3.83 19.38
CA ILE A 125 19.30 4.43 18.85
C ILE A 125 18.54 3.36 18.07
N ARG A 126 17.30 3.09 18.50
CA ARG A 126 16.43 2.04 17.94
C ARG A 126 14.98 2.51 17.96
N GLY A 127 14.40 2.83 16.80
CA GLY A 127 13.05 3.37 16.85
C GLY A 127 12.47 3.80 15.53
N GLY A 128 11.54 4.74 15.60
CA GLY A 128 10.87 5.32 14.45
C GLY A 128 10.86 6.84 14.47
N ILE A 129 10.67 7.40 13.30
CA ILE A 129 10.45 8.82 13.07
C ILE A 129 9.13 9.01 12.33
N GLU A 130 8.17 9.73 12.92
CA GLU A 130 6.91 10.07 12.26
C GLU A 130 7.15 11.25 11.31
N GLY A 131 7.86 10.95 10.19
CA GLY A 131 8.33 11.96 9.24
C GLY A 131 7.66 11.95 7.88
N PHE A 132 6.66 11.08 7.68
CA PHE A 132 5.90 10.94 6.43
C PHE A 132 4.96 12.12 6.20
N TYR A 133 4.61 12.32 4.92
CA TYR A 133 3.53 13.23 4.51
C TYR A 133 2.18 12.48 4.48
N GLY A 134 1.07 13.22 4.58
CA GLY A 134 -0.28 12.66 4.58
C GLY A 134 -0.91 12.62 5.97
N ILE A 135 -1.86 11.71 6.18
CA ILE A 135 -2.66 11.64 7.41
C ILE A 135 -1.77 11.21 8.59
N PRO A 136 -1.59 12.06 9.62
CA PRO A 136 -0.74 11.71 10.76
C PRO A 136 -1.37 10.62 11.62
N TRP A 137 -0.55 9.95 12.40
CA TRP A 137 -1.03 8.96 13.35
C TRP A 137 -1.98 9.59 14.39
N SER A 138 -3.03 8.87 14.74
CA SER A 138 -3.92 9.32 15.80
C SER A 138 -3.20 9.32 17.17
N HIS A 139 -3.71 10.12 18.10
CA HIS A 139 -3.17 10.18 19.47
C HIS A 139 -3.11 8.79 20.12
N GLN A 140 -4.20 8.01 20.02
CA GLN A 140 -4.25 6.65 20.57
C GLN A 140 -3.25 5.71 19.88
N ALA A 141 -3.11 5.81 18.56
CA ALA A 141 -2.15 5.00 17.82
C ALA A 141 -0.70 5.25 18.28
N ARG A 142 -0.33 6.51 18.56
CA ARG A 142 0.98 6.84 19.11
C ARG A 142 1.21 6.21 20.49
N LEU A 143 0.22 6.25 21.39
CA LEU A 143 0.30 5.60 22.70
C LEU A 143 0.45 4.07 22.59
N ASP A 144 -0.29 3.45 21.66
CA ASP A 144 -0.18 2.02 21.39
C ASP A 144 1.18 1.67 20.78
N GLN A 145 1.73 2.52 19.91
CA GLN A 145 3.08 2.38 19.38
C GLN A 145 4.15 2.44 20.48
N PHE A 146 4.05 3.31 21.48
CA PHE A 146 5.00 3.32 22.58
C PHE A 146 5.01 2.01 23.37
N THR A 147 3.82 1.42 23.59
CA THR A 147 3.70 0.09 24.21
C THR A 147 4.33 -0.99 23.32
N PHE A 148 4.12 -0.92 22.01
CA PHE A 148 4.73 -1.83 21.04
C PHE A 148 6.24 -1.67 20.97
N TYR A 149 6.76 -0.42 20.91
CA TYR A 149 8.19 -0.12 20.91
C TYR A 149 8.89 -0.70 22.14
N GLY A 150 8.37 -0.42 23.33
CA GLY A 150 8.92 -0.98 24.58
C GLY A 150 8.98 -2.50 24.55
N ARG A 151 7.94 -3.17 24.01
CA ARG A 151 7.86 -4.63 23.89
C ARG A 151 8.91 -5.18 22.93
N HIS A 152 9.22 -4.47 21.85
CA HIS A 152 10.22 -4.82 20.84
C HIS A 152 11.59 -4.19 21.09
N LYS A 153 11.84 -3.69 22.32
CA LYS A 153 13.14 -3.12 22.77
C LYS A 153 13.60 -1.93 21.93
N MET A 154 12.68 -1.22 21.28
CA MET A 154 12.92 0.05 20.65
C MET A 154 12.85 1.15 21.71
N ASN A 155 13.76 2.12 21.64
CA ASN A 155 13.91 3.15 22.69
C ASN A 155 13.75 4.58 22.19
N THR A 156 13.39 4.79 20.92
CA THR A 156 13.38 6.14 20.33
C THR A 156 12.13 6.34 19.48
N TYR A 157 11.43 7.44 19.73
CA TYR A 157 10.36 7.93 18.85
C TYR A 157 10.61 9.41 18.57
N ILE A 158 10.81 9.78 17.31
CA ILE A 158 10.99 11.16 16.87
C ILE A 158 9.64 11.70 16.41
N TYR A 159 9.11 12.66 17.18
CA TYR A 159 7.84 13.34 16.89
C TYR A 159 8.07 14.47 15.89
N THR A 160 7.69 14.27 14.63
CA THR A 160 7.77 15.26 13.56
C THR A 160 6.63 15.12 12.54
N PRO A 161 5.36 14.97 12.97
CA PRO A 161 4.23 14.89 12.05
C PRO A 161 4.09 16.19 11.24
N LYS A 162 3.94 16.04 9.93
CA LYS A 162 3.97 17.17 9.00
C LYS A 162 2.75 18.11 9.12
N ASP A 163 1.66 17.68 9.77
CA ASP A 163 0.45 18.47 10.02
C ASP A 163 0.47 19.25 11.34
N ASP A 164 1.44 19.01 12.24
CA ASP A 164 1.59 19.82 13.45
C ASP A 164 2.18 21.19 13.10
N LEU A 165 1.31 22.18 12.97
CA LEU A 165 1.69 23.54 12.65
C LEU A 165 2.66 24.16 13.68
N LEU A 166 2.62 23.70 14.94
CA LEU A 166 3.43 24.27 16.02
C LEU A 166 4.88 23.79 15.99
N LEU A 167 5.19 22.79 15.19
CA LEU A 167 6.59 22.39 14.98
C LEU A 167 7.18 22.91 13.65
N ARG A 168 6.36 23.36 12.69
CA ARG A 168 6.82 23.84 11.38
C ARG A 168 6.33 25.27 11.07
N ALA A 169 5.12 25.44 10.57
CA ALA A 169 4.62 26.74 10.08
C ALA A 169 4.45 27.81 11.17
N LYS A 170 4.14 27.40 12.40
CA LYS A 170 3.97 28.28 13.59
C LYS A 170 4.93 27.88 14.71
N TRP A 171 6.13 27.47 14.36
CA TRP A 171 7.07 26.86 15.29
C TRP A 171 7.46 27.77 16.48
N ARG A 172 7.34 29.10 16.35
CA ARG A 172 7.58 30.08 17.43
C ARG A 172 6.48 30.09 18.50
N THR A 173 5.27 29.58 18.16
CA THR A 173 4.11 29.55 19.07
C THR A 173 4.18 28.34 19.99
N LEU A 174 4.01 28.55 21.30
CA LEU A 174 3.99 27.48 22.31
C LEU A 174 2.69 26.65 22.22
N TYR A 175 2.75 25.40 22.66
CA TYR A 175 1.55 24.58 22.85
C TYR A 175 0.70 25.15 23.99
N SER A 176 -0.61 25.00 23.91
CA SER A 176 -1.54 25.45 24.93
C SER A 176 -2.81 24.58 24.96
N GLY A 177 -3.62 24.69 26.02
CA GLY A 177 -4.88 23.99 26.13
C GLY A 177 -4.77 22.48 25.90
N ASP A 178 -5.66 21.93 25.05
CA ASP A 178 -5.75 20.49 24.77
C ASP A 178 -4.51 19.96 24.04
N ASP A 179 -3.85 20.78 23.19
CA ASP A 179 -2.64 20.36 22.50
C ASP A 179 -1.49 20.12 23.47
N LEU A 180 -1.34 21.00 24.48
CA LEU A 180 -0.35 20.83 25.54
C LEU A 180 -0.66 19.60 26.41
N ALA A 181 -1.94 19.37 26.73
CA ALA A 181 -2.36 18.22 27.52
C ALA A 181 -2.11 16.90 26.77
N ARG A 182 -2.44 16.85 25.47
CA ARG A 182 -2.12 15.69 24.61
C ARG A 182 -0.63 15.46 24.48
N MET A 183 0.16 16.51 24.32
CA MET A 183 1.62 16.38 24.28
C MET A 183 2.18 15.80 25.58
N LYS A 184 1.65 16.24 26.72
CA LYS A 184 2.03 15.68 28.03
C LYS A 184 1.74 14.19 28.12
N GLU A 185 0.54 13.77 27.72
CA GLU A 185 0.13 12.36 27.73
C GLU A 185 1.03 11.49 26.83
N LEU A 186 1.39 11.98 25.64
CA LEU A 186 2.34 11.27 24.76
C LEU A 186 3.71 11.11 25.42
N VAL A 187 4.24 12.17 26.00
CA VAL A 187 5.55 12.14 26.70
C VAL A 187 5.52 11.16 27.89
N GLU A 188 4.46 11.19 28.69
CA GLU A 188 4.25 10.25 29.80
C GLU A 188 4.11 8.81 29.32
N GLY A 189 3.35 8.58 28.24
CA GLY A 189 3.17 7.26 27.63
C GLY A 189 4.47 6.68 27.05
N ALA A 190 5.29 7.51 26.39
CA ALA A 190 6.61 7.11 25.90
C ALA A 190 7.55 6.73 27.05
N ASN A 191 7.67 7.61 28.06
CA ASN A 191 8.52 7.38 29.21
C ASN A 191 8.13 6.12 30.01
N ALA A 192 6.81 5.86 30.16
CA ALA A 192 6.32 4.65 30.83
C ALA A 192 6.71 3.34 30.13
N ASN A 193 7.04 3.40 28.84
CA ASN A 193 7.49 2.27 28.03
C ASN A 193 8.99 2.31 27.72
N HIS A 194 9.75 3.16 28.43
CA HIS A 194 11.19 3.34 28.21
C HIS A 194 11.57 3.79 26.79
N VAL A 195 10.68 4.55 26.14
CA VAL A 195 10.89 5.16 24.83
C VAL A 195 11.23 6.63 25.03
N ASP A 196 12.37 7.05 24.53
CA ASP A 196 12.78 8.46 24.52
C ASP A 196 11.93 9.23 23.51
N PHE A 197 11.05 10.09 24.01
CA PHE A 197 10.28 11.00 23.17
C PHE A 197 11.20 12.13 22.72
N THR A 198 11.60 12.12 21.45
CA THR A 198 12.42 13.16 20.83
C THR A 198 11.52 14.15 20.12
N PHE A 199 11.55 15.41 20.54
CA PHE A 199 10.78 16.46 19.89
C PHE A 199 11.58 17.09 18.75
N ALA A 200 11.04 17.07 17.54
CA ALA A 200 11.65 17.67 16.37
C ALA A 200 11.00 19.02 16.04
N LEU A 201 11.82 20.09 15.99
CA LEU A 201 11.43 21.40 15.51
C LEU A 201 11.92 21.56 14.06
N SER A 202 11.05 22.02 13.15
CA SER A 202 11.35 22.23 11.72
C SER A 202 11.22 23.73 11.35
N PRO A 203 12.18 24.59 11.72
CA PRO A 203 12.06 26.02 11.56
C PRO A 203 12.52 26.56 10.19
N GLY A 204 13.08 25.70 9.32
CA GLY A 204 13.86 26.07 8.15
C GLY A 204 13.12 26.90 7.09
N ASN A 205 11.80 26.90 7.08
CA ASN A 205 11.02 27.63 6.08
C ASN A 205 10.95 29.16 6.29
N ASP A 206 11.27 29.64 7.51
CA ASP A 206 11.20 31.11 7.81
C ASP A 206 12.15 31.56 8.89
N ILE A 207 13.09 30.73 9.32
CA ILE A 207 14.06 31.03 10.36
C ILE A 207 15.05 32.10 9.91
N CYS A 208 15.44 32.98 10.83
CA CYS A 208 16.65 33.80 10.74
C CYS A 208 17.70 33.19 11.67
N TYR A 209 18.67 32.45 11.13
CA TYR A 209 19.65 31.66 11.90
C TYR A 209 20.49 32.48 12.87
N SER A 210 20.80 33.75 12.51
CA SER A 210 21.57 34.66 13.34
C SER A 210 20.72 35.46 14.34
N SER A 211 19.40 35.32 14.34
CA SER A 211 18.48 36.08 15.18
C SER A 211 18.43 35.57 16.61
N ASP A 212 18.68 36.46 17.57
CA ASP A 212 18.46 36.15 18.98
C ASP A 212 17.00 35.95 19.35
N ALA A 213 16.06 36.54 18.61
CA ALA A 213 14.64 36.35 18.82
C ALA A 213 14.22 34.92 18.46
N ASP A 214 14.68 34.41 17.31
CA ASP A 214 14.37 33.05 16.85
C ASP A 214 15.06 31.99 17.75
N PHE A 215 16.30 32.26 18.16
CA PHE A 215 17.00 31.43 19.13
C PHE A 215 16.24 31.33 20.47
N LYS A 216 15.77 32.46 21.00
CA LYS A 216 14.98 32.50 22.24
C LYS A 216 13.62 31.79 22.07
N ALA A 217 12.98 31.90 20.91
CA ALA A 217 11.74 31.19 20.63
C ALA A 217 11.95 29.68 20.64
N THR A 218 13.04 29.18 20.07
CA THR A 218 13.41 27.75 20.13
C THR A 218 13.63 27.29 21.57
N ILE A 219 14.40 28.07 22.37
CA ILE A 219 14.63 27.73 23.78
C ILE A 219 13.31 27.70 24.56
N ALA A 220 12.42 28.69 24.36
CA ALA A 220 11.14 28.73 25.05
C ALA A 220 10.27 27.50 24.74
N LYS A 221 10.27 27.03 23.48
CA LYS A 221 9.61 25.80 23.06
C LYS A 221 10.23 24.58 23.74
N PHE A 222 11.55 24.48 23.73
CA PHE A 222 12.28 23.37 24.36
C PHE A 222 12.07 23.35 25.88
N ASP A 223 12.08 24.50 26.55
CA ASP A 223 11.81 24.60 28.01
C ASP A 223 10.38 24.14 28.34
N GLN A 224 9.39 24.53 27.52
CA GLN A 224 8.03 24.06 27.69
C GLN A 224 7.96 22.53 27.64
N LEU A 225 8.55 21.93 26.61
CA LEU A 225 8.49 20.48 26.42
C LEU A 225 9.34 19.73 27.43
N ARG A 226 10.49 20.30 27.82
CA ARG A 226 11.30 19.77 28.91
C ARG A 226 10.53 19.73 30.23
N SER A 227 9.69 20.72 30.49
CA SER A 227 8.84 20.74 31.70
C SER A 227 7.80 19.60 31.71
N LEU A 228 7.44 19.04 30.55
CA LEU A 228 6.60 17.85 30.43
C LEU A 228 7.37 16.53 30.53
N GLY A 229 8.71 16.59 30.55
CA GLY A 229 9.55 15.40 30.66
C GLY A 229 10.32 15.03 29.39
N VAL A 230 10.25 15.81 28.31
CA VAL A 230 11.07 15.62 27.10
C VAL A 230 12.54 15.87 27.48
N ARG A 231 13.41 14.96 27.06
CA ARG A 231 14.85 15.03 27.30
C ARG A 231 15.68 15.08 26.03
N SER A 232 15.10 14.71 24.90
CA SER A 232 15.77 14.63 23.59
C SER A 232 15.16 15.62 22.63
N PHE A 233 16.01 16.41 21.97
CA PHE A 233 15.61 17.46 21.05
C PHE A 233 16.27 17.29 19.68
N TYR A 234 15.56 17.75 18.65
CA TYR A 234 15.94 17.56 17.27
C TYR A 234 15.60 18.82 16.46
N ILE A 235 16.46 19.23 15.54
CA ILE A 235 16.20 20.28 14.55
C ILE A 235 16.16 19.64 13.17
N ALA A 236 15.00 19.70 12.53
CA ALA A 236 14.78 19.20 11.18
C ALA A 236 15.03 20.32 10.16
N LEU A 237 15.98 20.09 9.25
CA LEU A 237 16.35 21.03 8.17
C LEU A 237 16.19 20.38 6.79
N ASP A 238 15.43 19.26 6.74
CA ASP A 238 15.03 18.55 5.51
C ASP A 238 13.92 19.30 4.76
N ASP A 239 13.82 19.05 3.47
CA ASP A 239 12.76 19.51 2.58
C ASP A 239 12.47 21.03 2.69
N ILE A 240 13.54 21.81 2.75
CA ILE A 240 13.48 23.28 2.75
C ILE A 240 14.19 23.85 1.51
N GLU A 241 13.71 24.97 1.03
CA GLU A 241 14.43 25.73 0.01
C GLU A 241 15.69 26.34 0.61
N PRO A 242 16.88 26.12 0.03
CA PRO A 242 18.13 26.71 0.53
C PRO A 242 18.14 28.22 0.21
N LYS A 243 17.55 29.01 1.11
CA LYS A 243 17.52 30.45 1.06
C LYS A 243 17.51 31.05 2.46
N PHE A 244 17.97 32.33 2.58
CA PHE A 244 17.83 33.11 3.81
C PHE A 244 16.57 33.94 3.81
N HIS A 245 15.90 34.00 4.95
CA HIS A 245 14.65 34.71 5.15
C HIS A 245 14.85 36.11 5.76
N CYS A 246 16.08 36.46 6.16
CA CYS A 246 16.40 37.75 6.75
C CYS A 246 17.72 38.36 6.19
N ASP A 247 17.85 39.68 6.25
CA ASP A 247 19.06 40.38 5.79
C ASP A 247 20.27 40.11 6.69
N ALA A 248 20.07 39.88 7.99
CA ALA A 248 21.15 39.58 8.91
C ALA A 248 21.89 38.30 8.50
N ASP A 249 21.17 37.25 8.10
CA ASP A 249 21.79 36.03 7.61
C ASP A 249 22.50 36.25 6.28
N ARG A 250 21.88 36.98 5.33
CA ARG A 250 22.51 37.32 4.04
C ARG A 250 23.82 38.08 4.20
N GLN A 251 23.90 38.94 5.23
CA GLN A 251 25.12 39.69 5.51
C GLN A 251 26.17 38.85 6.23
N LYS A 252 25.75 38.02 7.18
CA LYS A 252 26.67 37.21 8.00
C LYS A 252 27.22 36.02 7.22
N TYR A 253 26.40 35.42 6.35
CA TYR A 253 26.73 34.21 5.58
C TYR A 253 26.55 34.48 4.07
N PRO A 254 27.40 35.26 3.43
CA PRO A 254 27.23 35.65 2.03
C PRO A 254 27.31 34.42 1.11
N ASN A 255 26.37 34.32 0.17
CA ASN A 255 26.42 33.31 -0.87
C ASN A 255 27.45 33.68 -1.93
N ASN A 256 28.64 33.11 -1.84
CA ASN A 256 29.73 33.31 -2.78
C ASN A 256 29.73 32.31 -3.98
N GLY A 257 28.67 31.52 -4.12
CA GLY A 257 28.55 30.47 -5.14
C GLY A 257 29.32 29.18 -4.81
N ASP A 258 29.89 29.06 -3.61
CA ASP A 258 30.69 27.92 -3.16
C ASP A 258 29.85 26.80 -2.51
N GLY A 259 28.54 26.98 -2.37
CA GLY A 259 27.60 26.00 -1.79
C GLY A 259 27.67 25.85 -0.27
N LYS A 260 28.46 26.69 0.44
CA LYS A 260 28.74 26.57 1.88
C LYS A 260 27.86 27.42 2.77
N TRP A 261 27.39 28.55 2.31
CA TRP A 261 26.73 29.62 3.05
C TRP A 261 25.57 29.16 3.94
N ILE A 262 24.74 28.20 3.45
CA ILE A 262 23.61 27.65 4.23
C ILE A 262 24.12 26.66 5.30
N ALA A 263 25.15 25.89 5.01
CA ALA A 263 25.79 25.00 5.96
C ALA A 263 26.40 25.75 7.14
N ASP A 264 27.05 26.89 6.86
CA ASP A 264 27.61 27.78 7.87
C ASP A 264 26.55 28.27 8.85
N ALA A 265 25.44 28.79 8.33
CA ALA A 265 24.36 29.33 9.14
C ALA A 265 23.68 28.24 9.99
N GLN A 266 23.45 27.07 9.39
CA GLN A 266 22.84 25.93 10.06
C GLN A 266 23.74 25.37 11.16
N ALA A 267 25.04 25.20 10.89
CA ALA A 267 26.00 24.71 11.88
C ALA A 267 26.16 25.70 13.06
N ASP A 268 26.27 27.01 12.79
CA ASP A 268 26.36 28.05 13.84
C ASP A 268 25.12 28.02 14.77
N TYR A 269 23.91 27.90 14.19
CA TYR A 269 22.67 27.81 14.94
C TYR A 269 22.58 26.54 15.80
N LEU A 270 22.91 25.40 15.23
CA LEU A 270 22.91 24.11 15.95
C LEU A 270 23.95 24.08 17.06
N ASN A 271 25.16 24.58 16.81
CA ASN A 271 26.23 24.70 17.81
C ASN A 271 25.83 25.60 18.99
N ARG A 272 25.13 26.70 18.68
CA ARG A 272 24.62 27.59 19.72
C ARG A 272 23.58 26.89 20.59
N LEU A 273 22.65 26.12 20.01
CA LEU A 273 21.68 25.31 20.75
C LEU A 273 22.37 24.24 21.60
N GLU A 274 23.33 23.53 21.02
CA GLU A 274 24.08 22.49 21.73
C GLU A 274 24.81 23.09 22.94
N THR A 275 25.54 24.19 22.73
CA THR A 275 26.40 24.78 23.76
C THR A 275 25.60 25.57 24.81
N GLU A 276 24.66 26.43 24.36
CA GLU A 276 23.97 27.35 25.28
C GLU A 276 22.74 26.75 25.94
N TYR A 277 22.19 25.63 25.41
CA TYR A 277 21.00 25.00 25.94
C TYR A 277 21.21 23.53 26.34
N VAL A 278 21.58 22.66 25.40
CA VAL A 278 21.63 21.21 25.59
C VAL A 278 22.68 20.87 26.68
N LYS A 279 23.93 21.25 26.47
CA LYS A 279 25.04 20.98 27.43
C LYS A 279 24.79 21.65 28.77
N LYS A 280 24.30 22.91 28.82
CA LYS A 280 24.01 23.60 30.07
C LYS A 280 22.93 22.93 30.93
N ASN A 281 22.00 22.22 30.30
CA ASN A 281 20.89 21.53 30.97
C ASN A 281 21.19 20.02 31.19
N GLY A 282 22.39 19.53 30.85
CA GLY A 282 22.78 18.13 31.01
C GLY A 282 21.85 17.18 30.19
N LEU A 283 21.45 17.60 29.02
CA LEU A 283 20.60 16.83 28.13
C LEU A 283 21.45 15.95 27.19
N PRO A 284 20.89 14.87 26.62
CA PRO A 284 21.54 14.16 25.54
C PRO A 284 21.85 15.08 24.37
N PRO A 285 22.91 14.81 23.57
CA PRO A 285 23.29 15.65 22.45
C PRO A 285 22.12 15.94 21.48
N LEU A 286 22.12 17.16 20.94
CA LEU A 286 21.15 17.58 19.92
C LEU A 286 21.20 16.64 18.71
N GLN A 287 20.04 16.44 18.08
CA GLN A 287 19.93 15.66 16.86
C GLN A 287 19.50 16.57 15.70
N THR A 288 19.91 16.22 14.49
CA THR A 288 19.53 16.99 13.29
C THR A 288 19.49 16.12 12.04
N VAL A 289 18.61 16.43 11.11
CA VAL A 289 18.71 16.07 9.70
C VAL A 289 19.14 17.32 8.94
N PRO A 290 20.24 17.28 8.19
CA PRO A 290 20.70 18.44 7.40
C PRO A 290 19.87 18.62 6.14
N THR A 291 19.94 19.76 5.49
CA THR A 291 19.27 20.03 4.22
C THR A 291 19.75 19.06 3.11
N ASN A 292 21.04 18.79 3.03
CA ASN A 292 21.57 17.74 2.16
C ASN A 292 21.74 16.43 2.96
N TYR A 293 20.68 15.63 3.04
CA TYR A 293 20.56 14.47 3.92
C TYR A 293 20.82 13.11 3.24
N SER A 294 21.10 13.07 1.94
CA SER A 294 21.29 11.81 1.19
C SER A 294 22.63 11.77 0.44
N GLY A 295 22.99 10.59 -0.07
CA GLY A 295 24.26 10.38 -0.76
C GLY A 295 25.47 10.29 0.19
N SER A 296 26.42 9.42 -0.10
CA SER A 296 27.63 9.21 0.71
C SER A 296 28.85 10.00 0.23
N GLY A 297 28.76 10.66 -0.92
CA GLY A 297 29.84 11.51 -1.46
C GLY A 297 29.96 12.81 -0.70
N GLU A 298 31.19 13.29 -0.56
CA GLU A 298 31.47 14.63 -0.03
C GLU A 298 31.09 15.68 -1.09
N ASP A 299 30.48 16.77 -0.63
CA ASP A 299 30.16 17.96 -1.39
C ASP A 299 30.41 19.22 -0.53
N PRO A 300 30.42 20.45 -1.09
CA PRO A 300 30.72 21.65 -0.34
C PRO A 300 29.84 21.88 0.89
N TYR A 301 28.55 21.51 0.81
CA TYR A 301 27.62 21.64 1.95
C TYR A 301 28.01 20.66 3.08
N LYS A 302 28.15 19.35 2.78
CA LYS A 302 28.46 18.32 3.79
C LYS A 302 29.80 18.57 4.45
N ALA A 303 30.83 18.91 3.67
CA ALA A 303 32.16 19.20 4.17
C ALA A 303 32.16 20.41 5.13
N GLU A 304 31.52 21.51 4.76
CA GLU A 304 31.44 22.70 5.61
C GLU A 304 30.59 22.47 6.85
N PHE A 305 29.39 21.90 6.67
CA PHE A 305 28.47 21.55 7.75
C PHE A 305 29.19 20.68 8.79
N GLY A 306 29.79 19.57 8.34
CA GLY A 306 30.48 18.63 9.21
C GLY A 306 31.75 19.20 9.85
N THR A 307 32.49 20.08 9.17
CA THR A 307 33.69 20.72 9.72
C THR A 307 33.33 21.66 10.86
N ARG A 308 32.26 22.45 10.71
CA ARG A 308 31.84 23.44 11.71
C ARG A 308 31.01 22.89 12.84
N LEU A 309 30.23 21.83 12.60
CA LEU A 309 29.28 21.27 13.57
C LEU A 309 30.00 20.76 14.80
N ASP A 310 29.45 21.06 16.01
CA ASP A 310 29.87 20.47 17.27
C ASP A 310 29.85 18.94 17.18
N LYS A 311 30.94 18.30 17.61
CA LYS A 311 31.18 16.88 17.34
C LYS A 311 30.30 15.92 18.16
N ASP A 312 29.58 16.45 19.15
CA ASP A 312 28.62 15.68 19.94
C ASP A 312 27.24 15.61 19.24
N ILE A 313 26.93 16.57 18.35
CA ILE A 313 25.63 16.62 17.64
C ILE A 313 25.49 15.38 16.73
N ARG A 314 24.34 14.72 16.82
CA ARG A 314 24.01 13.55 16.00
C ARG A 314 23.43 13.96 14.68
N VAL A 315 23.99 13.44 13.59
CA VAL A 315 23.58 13.76 12.21
C VAL A 315 22.80 12.59 11.62
N GLN A 316 21.63 12.86 11.09
CA GLN A 316 20.77 11.87 10.45
C GLN A 316 20.96 11.88 8.92
N TRP A 317 20.97 10.69 8.32
CA TRP A 317 21.21 10.45 6.90
C TRP A 317 20.25 9.39 6.38
N THR A 318 19.70 9.55 5.15
CA THR A 318 18.68 8.62 4.61
C THR A 318 19.26 7.48 3.77
N GLY A 319 20.57 7.48 3.55
CA GLY A 319 21.21 6.52 2.65
C GLY A 319 21.71 7.17 1.35
N GLU A 320 22.03 6.36 0.35
CA GLU A 320 22.54 6.85 -0.93
C GLU A 320 21.51 7.66 -1.73
N GLY A 321 20.24 7.60 -1.34
CA GLY A 321 19.14 8.40 -1.85
C GLY A 321 18.09 8.63 -0.77
N VAL A 322 16.99 9.30 -1.11
CA VAL A 322 15.82 9.44 -0.23
C VAL A 322 15.29 8.05 0.15
N PHE A 323 15.19 7.16 -0.82
CA PHE A 323 14.90 5.74 -0.64
C PHE A 323 16.15 4.94 -1.02
N SER A 324 16.64 4.12 -0.11
CA SER A 324 17.85 3.33 -0.31
C SER A 324 17.53 1.84 -0.44
N PRO A 325 17.67 1.23 -1.65
CA PRO A 325 17.45 -0.20 -1.86
C PRO A 325 18.32 -1.06 -0.95
N SER A 326 19.53 -0.60 -0.67
CA SER A 326 20.44 -1.21 0.28
C SER A 326 21.26 -0.16 1.03
N ILE A 327 21.64 -0.47 2.27
CA ILE A 327 22.58 0.34 3.07
C ILE A 327 23.73 -0.58 3.47
N THR A 328 24.95 -0.24 3.01
CA THR A 328 26.15 -1.07 3.21
C THR A 328 27.09 -0.46 4.24
N GLU A 329 27.94 -1.28 4.86
CA GLU A 329 28.99 -0.82 5.76
C GLU A 329 29.87 0.28 5.11
N SER A 330 30.23 0.09 3.83
CA SER A 330 31.04 1.08 3.10
C SER A 330 30.30 2.39 2.82
N SER A 331 29.00 2.36 2.58
CA SER A 331 28.22 3.57 2.33
C SER A 331 28.07 4.43 3.59
N VAL A 332 27.79 3.81 4.74
CA VAL A 332 27.74 4.56 6.02
C VAL A 332 29.10 5.09 6.43
N ALA A 333 30.19 4.35 6.20
CA ALA A 333 31.54 4.81 6.49
C ALA A 333 31.89 6.06 5.66
N ARG A 334 31.57 6.07 4.36
CA ARG A 334 31.75 7.25 3.48
C ARG A 334 30.88 8.42 3.91
N ALA A 335 29.59 8.17 4.25
CA ALA A 335 28.70 9.22 4.73
C ALA A 335 29.20 9.85 6.04
N ALA A 336 29.61 9.06 7.03
CA ALA A 336 30.20 9.56 8.26
C ALA A 336 31.45 10.41 7.98
N GLN A 337 32.24 10.04 6.98
CA GLN A 337 33.42 10.76 6.55
C GLN A 337 33.05 12.10 5.88
N SER A 338 32.06 12.11 4.97
CA SER A 338 31.62 13.31 4.25
C SER A 338 30.96 14.36 5.17
N TYR A 339 30.31 13.93 6.25
CA TYR A 339 29.79 14.81 7.31
C TYR A 339 30.78 15.05 8.45
N HIS A 340 31.99 14.55 8.37
CA HIS A 340 33.03 14.67 9.41
C HIS A 340 32.51 14.34 10.84
N THR A 341 31.60 13.35 10.95
CA THR A 341 30.96 12.98 12.22
C THR A 341 31.29 11.55 12.64
N LYS A 342 31.27 11.31 13.95
CA LYS A 342 31.29 9.97 14.57
C LYS A 342 29.89 9.55 15.05
N HIS A 343 28.90 10.45 14.97
CA HIS A 343 27.56 10.30 15.47
C HIS A 343 26.54 10.37 14.33
N LEU A 344 26.83 9.59 13.26
CA LEU A 344 25.88 9.37 12.18
C LEU A 344 24.82 8.38 12.66
N TYR A 345 23.55 8.58 12.29
CA TYR A 345 22.51 7.59 12.42
C TYR A 345 21.54 7.69 11.23
N ILE A 346 20.70 6.65 11.00
CA ILE A 346 19.95 6.53 9.77
C ILE A 346 18.48 6.90 10.00
N TRP A 347 17.93 7.71 9.10
CA TRP A 347 16.51 7.82 8.80
C TRP A 347 16.22 6.89 7.62
N ASP A 348 15.68 5.73 7.88
CA ASP A 348 15.37 4.74 6.83
C ASP A 348 13.94 4.91 6.34
N ASN A 349 13.79 5.31 5.07
CA ASN A 349 12.49 5.49 4.43
C ASN A 349 11.88 4.15 3.99
N PHE A 350 11.80 3.21 4.94
CA PHE A 350 11.07 1.94 4.85
C PHE A 350 10.33 1.73 6.17
N PRO A 351 9.03 1.36 6.15
CA PRO A 351 8.16 1.05 5.02
C PRO A 351 7.25 2.22 4.56
N VAL A 352 7.69 3.47 4.65
CA VAL A 352 6.86 4.64 4.33
C VAL A 352 6.13 4.50 2.99
N ASN A 353 4.83 4.86 2.96
CA ASN A 353 3.96 4.72 1.79
C ASN A 353 3.28 6.04 1.36
N ASP A 354 3.78 7.17 1.83
CA ASP A 354 3.20 8.48 1.53
C ASP A 354 3.22 8.83 0.03
N GLY A 355 4.26 8.42 -0.70
CA GLY A 355 4.32 8.52 -2.15
C GLY A 355 3.57 7.41 -2.91
N ARG A 356 3.01 6.40 -2.22
CA ARG A 356 2.32 5.24 -2.79
C ARG A 356 1.16 4.80 -1.90
N ARG A 357 0.25 5.72 -1.67
CA ARG A 357 -0.87 5.62 -0.71
C ARG A 357 -1.80 4.41 -0.93
N ASN A 358 -1.85 3.90 -2.15
CA ASN A 358 -2.64 2.72 -2.50
C ASN A 358 -2.04 1.40 -1.99
N ARG A 359 -0.81 1.39 -1.47
CA ARG A 359 -0.07 0.17 -1.08
C ARG A 359 0.23 0.12 0.40
N LEU A 360 0.26 -1.11 0.93
CA LEU A 360 0.92 -1.44 2.19
C LEU A 360 2.23 -2.16 1.89
N PHE A 361 3.25 -1.89 2.71
CA PHE A 361 4.56 -2.54 2.56
C PHE A 361 4.82 -3.48 3.73
N LEU A 362 4.36 -4.73 3.59
CA LEU A 362 4.55 -5.80 4.58
C LEU A 362 5.75 -6.70 4.23
N ASN A 363 6.74 -6.14 3.56
CA ASN A 363 8.01 -6.79 3.30
C ASN A 363 8.79 -6.97 4.61
N PRO A 364 9.52 -8.07 4.81
CA PRO A 364 10.52 -8.13 5.88
C PRO A 364 11.65 -7.14 5.61
N LEU A 365 12.27 -6.60 6.67
CA LEU A 365 13.44 -5.73 6.54
C LEU A 365 14.63 -6.53 6.00
N THR A 366 15.15 -6.13 4.85
CA THR A 366 16.29 -6.76 4.19
C THR A 366 17.26 -5.72 3.65
N ASN A 367 18.43 -6.15 3.15
CA ASN A 367 19.43 -5.31 2.48
C ASN A 367 19.98 -4.18 3.38
N ARG A 368 20.07 -4.44 4.69
CA ARG A 368 20.80 -3.63 5.67
C ARG A 368 21.98 -4.48 6.16
N ASP A 369 23.21 -3.96 5.94
CA ASP A 369 24.44 -4.70 6.26
C ASP A 369 24.53 -5.03 7.75
N PRO A 370 24.89 -6.24 8.17
CA PRO A 370 24.99 -6.61 9.57
C PRO A 370 26.09 -5.87 10.36
N ASN A 371 26.96 -5.13 9.69
CA ASN A 371 28.06 -4.39 10.32
C ASN A 371 27.80 -2.89 10.49
N LEU A 372 26.61 -2.38 10.13
CA LEU A 372 26.32 -0.94 10.24
C LEU A 372 26.56 -0.38 11.63
N TYR A 373 26.29 -1.16 12.69
CA TYR A 373 26.50 -0.76 14.09
C TYR A 373 27.93 -0.31 14.45
N LYS A 374 28.92 -0.63 13.60
CA LYS A 374 30.31 -0.20 13.80
C LYS A 374 30.55 1.27 13.43
N HIS A 375 29.65 1.86 12.66
CA HIS A 375 29.82 3.18 12.05
C HIS A 375 28.67 4.15 12.34
N ILE A 376 27.59 3.68 12.96
CA ILE A 376 26.39 4.49 13.24
C ILE A 376 25.89 4.30 14.66
N ASP A 377 25.23 5.34 15.21
CA ASP A 377 24.57 5.29 16.50
C ASP A 377 23.25 4.49 16.47
N GLY A 378 22.65 4.28 15.29
CA GLY A 378 21.43 3.50 15.17
C GLY A 378 20.57 3.84 13.93
N ILE A 379 19.33 3.38 13.96
CA ILE A 379 18.36 3.56 12.87
C ILE A 379 17.00 3.96 13.44
N THR A 380 16.36 4.93 12.75
CA THR A 380 14.94 5.22 12.91
C THR A 380 14.22 4.94 11.58
N SER A 381 13.18 4.12 11.64
CA SER A 381 12.31 3.81 10.50
C SER A 381 11.32 4.96 10.29
N ASN A 382 11.14 5.39 9.04
CA ASN A 382 9.97 6.19 8.64
C ASN A 382 8.83 5.22 8.27
N PRO A 383 7.76 5.14 9.09
CA PRO A 383 6.73 4.12 8.93
C PRO A 383 5.68 4.50 7.89
N MET A 384 4.74 3.59 7.63
CA MET A 384 3.54 3.89 6.83
C MET A 384 2.60 4.84 7.57
N ILE A 385 1.72 5.50 6.81
CA ILE A 385 0.60 6.29 7.33
C ILE A 385 -0.33 5.45 8.21
N GLU A 386 -0.43 4.15 7.94
CA GLU A 386 -1.18 3.17 8.72
C GLU A 386 -0.35 2.70 9.93
N PRO A 387 -0.63 3.19 11.17
CA PRO A 387 0.23 2.94 12.32
C PRO A 387 0.36 1.47 12.68
N TYR A 388 -0.76 0.75 12.72
CA TYR A 388 -0.73 -0.65 13.12
C TYR A 388 -0.23 -1.58 12.00
N ALA A 389 -0.45 -1.20 10.72
CA ALA A 389 0.14 -1.91 9.58
C ALA A 389 1.66 -1.74 9.53
N SER A 390 2.22 -0.70 10.15
CA SER A 390 3.67 -0.47 10.27
C SER A 390 4.36 -1.39 11.29
N MET A 391 3.61 -1.97 12.24
CA MET A 391 4.16 -2.77 13.34
C MET A 391 5.06 -3.93 12.86
N PRO A 392 4.75 -4.70 11.79
CA PRO A 392 5.65 -5.75 11.34
C PRO A 392 7.06 -5.26 10.98
N ALA A 393 7.15 -4.18 10.20
CA ALA A 393 8.44 -3.60 9.83
C ALA A 393 9.16 -3.00 11.05
N LEU A 394 8.44 -2.29 11.93
CA LEU A 394 9.01 -1.72 13.16
C LEU A 394 9.59 -2.79 14.08
N ALA A 395 8.91 -3.95 14.25
CA ALA A 395 9.47 -5.07 15.00
C ALA A 395 10.76 -5.60 14.38
N ASN A 396 10.81 -5.68 13.03
CA ASN A 396 12.03 -6.08 12.34
C ASN A 396 13.17 -5.09 12.58
N TYR A 397 12.91 -3.78 12.66
CA TYR A 397 13.92 -2.80 13.08
C TYR A 397 14.34 -2.98 14.53
N GLY A 398 13.40 -3.29 15.42
CA GLY A 398 13.71 -3.63 16.82
C GLY A 398 14.72 -4.78 16.91
N ASP A 399 14.45 -5.88 16.24
CA ASP A 399 15.32 -7.06 16.22
C ASP A 399 16.66 -6.78 15.51
N TYR A 400 16.63 -6.12 14.34
CA TYR A 400 17.84 -5.79 13.61
C TYR A 400 18.76 -4.85 14.38
N THR A 401 18.25 -3.75 14.93
CA THR A 401 19.07 -2.77 15.68
C THR A 401 19.52 -3.29 17.03
N TRP A 402 18.82 -4.28 17.61
CA TRP A 402 19.26 -4.98 18.81
C TRP A 402 20.51 -5.81 18.53
N ASN A 403 20.47 -6.68 17.51
CA ASN A 403 21.61 -7.48 17.10
C ASN A 403 21.61 -7.79 15.60
N PRO A 404 22.18 -6.90 14.76
CA PRO A 404 22.19 -7.07 13.31
C PRO A 404 22.99 -8.29 12.84
N THR A 405 23.95 -8.78 13.66
CA THR A 405 24.81 -9.90 13.26
C THR A 405 24.11 -11.26 13.30
N THR A 406 23.01 -11.37 14.03
CA THR A 406 22.20 -12.59 14.16
C THR A 406 20.76 -12.39 13.66
N TYR A 407 20.45 -11.23 13.10
CA TYR A 407 19.13 -10.92 12.59
C TYR A 407 18.77 -11.84 11.42
N ASP A 408 17.60 -12.47 11.53
CA ASP A 408 16.96 -13.24 10.46
C ASP A 408 15.62 -12.56 10.10
N ALA A 409 15.57 -11.97 8.91
CA ALA A 409 14.42 -11.21 8.44
C ALA A 409 13.12 -12.06 8.38
N LYS A 410 13.24 -13.34 7.99
CA LYS A 410 12.10 -14.24 7.87
C LYS A 410 11.60 -14.70 9.24
N ALA A 411 12.50 -15.02 10.15
CA ALA A 411 12.15 -15.41 11.51
C ALA A 411 11.53 -14.25 12.28
N SER A 412 12.12 -13.04 12.21
CA SER A 412 11.61 -11.82 12.82
C SER A 412 10.20 -11.49 12.31
N MET A 413 9.99 -11.46 10.97
CA MET A 413 8.68 -11.23 10.37
C MET A 413 7.65 -12.28 10.81
N SER A 414 8.03 -13.56 10.82
CA SER A 414 7.12 -14.63 11.26
C SER A 414 6.71 -14.48 12.72
N ALA A 415 7.63 -14.09 13.59
CA ALA A 415 7.37 -13.90 15.02
C ALA A 415 6.38 -12.76 15.29
N VAL A 416 6.57 -11.59 14.64
CA VAL A 416 5.66 -10.46 14.83
C VAL A 416 4.28 -10.72 14.23
N LEU A 417 4.19 -11.39 13.07
CA LEU A 417 2.88 -11.78 12.49
C LEU A 417 2.13 -12.74 13.43
N ASP A 418 2.82 -13.67 14.09
CA ASP A 418 2.22 -14.54 15.10
C ASP A 418 1.75 -13.78 16.35
N GLU A 419 2.52 -12.79 16.79
CA GLU A 419 2.14 -11.91 17.89
C GLU A 419 0.86 -11.13 17.57
N LEU A 420 0.81 -10.48 16.41
CA LEU A 420 -0.33 -9.65 15.99
C LEU A 420 -1.59 -10.49 15.73
N ALA A 421 -1.44 -11.67 15.14
CA ALA A 421 -2.56 -12.60 14.91
C ALA A 421 -3.10 -13.18 16.22
N GLY A 422 -2.22 -13.51 17.17
CA GLY A 422 -2.60 -14.13 18.43
C GLY A 422 -2.55 -15.67 18.43
N GLY A 423 -3.30 -16.33 19.32
CA GLY A 423 -3.19 -17.76 19.59
C GLY A 423 -3.74 -18.70 18.51
N ASP A 424 -4.68 -18.23 17.69
CA ASP A 424 -5.35 -19.07 16.71
C ASP A 424 -4.49 -19.39 15.48
N LYS A 425 -4.41 -20.69 15.12
CA LYS A 425 -3.58 -21.16 13.99
C LYS A 425 -4.10 -20.66 12.63
N ALA A 426 -5.42 -20.60 12.46
CA ALA A 426 -6.03 -20.18 11.20
C ALA A 426 -5.79 -18.68 10.95
N THR A 427 -5.95 -17.85 11.98
CA THR A 427 -5.66 -16.40 11.93
C THR A 427 -4.19 -16.14 11.62
N ARG A 428 -3.24 -16.88 12.23
CA ARG A 428 -1.80 -16.77 11.89
C ARG A 428 -1.53 -17.10 10.43
N ALA A 429 -2.13 -18.18 9.93
CA ALA A 429 -1.96 -18.58 8.53
C ALA A 429 -2.54 -17.50 7.59
N ALA A 430 -3.71 -16.97 7.91
CA ALA A 430 -4.36 -15.91 7.14
C ALA A 430 -3.52 -14.62 7.12
N LEU A 431 -2.96 -14.21 8.26
CA LEU A 431 -2.13 -13.00 8.31
C LEU A 431 -0.85 -13.15 7.47
N ARG A 432 -0.24 -14.33 7.42
CA ARG A 432 0.90 -14.61 6.52
C ARG A 432 0.48 -14.54 5.05
N VAL A 433 -0.72 -15.02 4.70
CA VAL A 433 -1.26 -14.88 3.34
C VAL A 433 -1.46 -13.41 2.99
N PHE A 434 -2.01 -12.61 3.90
CA PHE A 434 -2.21 -11.19 3.69
C PHE A 434 -0.88 -10.41 3.60
N ALA A 435 0.09 -10.74 4.46
CA ALA A 435 1.41 -10.13 4.40
C ALA A 435 2.13 -10.42 3.06
N ASP A 436 2.01 -11.66 2.53
CA ASP A 436 2.53 -11.99 1.20
C ASP A 436 1.97 -11.10 0.10
N LEU A 437 0.65 -10.88 0.10
CA LEU A 437 -0.03 -10.06 -0.91
C LEU A 437 0.41 -8.59 -0.91
N ASN A 438 0.98 -8.10 0.18
CA ASN A 438 1.43 -6.72 0.36
C ASN A 438 2.97 -6.61 0.41
N GLN A 439 3.69 -7.60 -0.14
CA GLN A 439 5.12 -7.49 -0.41
C GLN A 439 5.34 -6.89 -1.80
N SER A 440 5.39 -5.57 -1.85
CA SER A 440 5.53 -4.81 -3.10
C SER A 440 6.46 -3.61 -2.96
N TRP A 441 7.43 -3.65 -2.02
CA TRP A 441 8.39 -2.56 -1.83
C TRP A 441 9.24 -2.34 -3.09
N PRO A 442 9.12 -1.18 -3.78
CA PRO A 442 9.68 -1.00 -5.12
C PRO A 442 11.20 -0.77 -5.13
N TYR A 443 11.78 -0.45 -3.96
CA TYR A 443 13.23 -0.20 -3.82
C TYR A 443 13.98 -1.44 -3.32
N ARG A 444 13.44 -2.63 -3.56
CA ARG A 444 14.02 -3.92 -3.16
C ARG A 444 14.69 -4.61 -4.35
N THR A 445 15.75 -5.36 -4.07
CA THR A 445 16.40 -6.24 -5.07
C THR A 445 16.48 -7.67 -4.52
N PRO A 446 15.95 -8.70 -5.20
CA PRO A 446 15.14 -8.61 -6.43
C PRO A 446 13.76 -8.01 -6.15
N ASP A 447 13.19 -7.35 -7.15
CA ASP A 447 11.83 -6.83 -7.13
C ASP A 447 10.85 -7.99 -7.34
N THR A 448 10.24 -8.46 -6.27
CA THR A 448 9.26 -9.56 -6.28
C THR A 448 7.99 -9.14 -5.56
N HIS A 449 6.88 -9.12 -6.28
CA HIS A 449 5.57 -8.79 -5.74
C HIS A 449 4.81 -10.06 -5.38
N ALA A 450 4.16 -10.07 -4.20
CA ALA A 450 3.33 -11.18 -3.72
C ALA A 450 3.96 -12.57 -4.01
N PRO A 451 5.16 -12.87 -3.51
CA PRO A 451 6.01 -13.97 -4.00
C PRO A 451 5.33 -15.35 -3.97
N ALA A 452 4.52 -15.65 -2.97
CA ALA A 452 3.84 -16.95 -2.90
C ALA A 452 2.62 -17.02 -3.85
N LEU A 453 1.94 -15.89 -4.09
CA LEU A 453 0.88 -15.83 -5.11
C LEU A 453 1.48 -15.94 -6.51
N THR A 454 2.55 -15.21 -6.79
CA THR A 454 3.28 -15.28 -8.06
C THR A 454 3.73 -16.71 -8.37
N ALA A 455 4.38 -17.37 -7.42
CA ALA A 455 4.81 -18.75 -7.59
C ALA A 455 3.65 -19.72 -7.86
N ALA A 456 2.50 -19.52 -7.21
CA ALA A 456 1.31 -20.35 -7.45
C ALA A 456 0.70 -20.13 -8.85
N ILE A 457 0.70 -18.89 -9.35
CA ILE A 457 0.24 -18.53 -10.70
C ILE A 457 1.18 -19.09 -11.75
N ASP A 458 2.50 -18.97 -11.55
CA ASP A 458 3.50 -19.52 -12.48
C ASP A 458 3.41 -21.04 -12.57
N ALA A 459 3.27 -21.71 -11.43
CA ALA A 459 3.04 -23.15 -11.39
C ALA A 459 1.76 -23.56 -12.11
N PHE A 460 0.66 -22.84 -11.90
CA PHE A 460 -0.61 -23.07 -12.58
C PHE A 460 -0.46 -23.01 -14.12
N TRP A 461 0.17 -21.95 -14.65
CA TRP A 461 0.38 -21.83 -16.09
C TRP A 461 1.33 -22.89 -16.63
N ALA A 462 2.43 -23.17 -15.93
CA ALA A 462 3.40 -24.18 -16.36
C ALA A 462 2.81 -25.59 -16.46
N VAL A 463 1.87 -25.94 -15.56
CA VAL A 463 1.17 -27.23 -15.54
C VAL A 463 0.08 -27.27 -16.59
N ARG A 464 -0.70 -26.18 -16.74
CA ARG A 464 -1.75 -26.07 -17.75
C ARG A 464 -1.19 -26.16 -19.17
N ASP A 465 -0.07 -25.51 -19.45
CA ASP A 465 0.58 -25.55 -20.76
C ASP A 465 1.03 -27.00 -21.15
N LYS A 466 1.14 -27.89 -20.15
CA LYS A 466 1.43 -29.32 -20.32
C LYS A 466 0.21 -30.25 -20.25
N GLY A 467 -1.01 -29.68 -20.13
CA GLY A 467 -2.26 -30.45 -20.04
C GLY A 467 -2.48 -31.18 -18.70
N SER A 468 -1.81 -30.73 -17.61
CA SER A 468 -1.95 -31.31 -16.27
C SER A 468 -2.78 -30.38 -15.34
N VAL A 469 -3.18 -30.87 -14.17
CA VAL A 469 -3.93 -30.11 -13.17
C VAL A 469 -3.07 -29.77 -11.97
N ASP A 470 -3.03 -28.49 -11.56
CA ASP A 470 -2.43 -28.02 -10.31
C ASP A 470 -3.49 -27.40 -9.40
N SER A 471 -3.56 -27.83 -8.14
CA SER A 471 -4.50 -27.30 -7.15
C SER A 471 -3.94 -26.13 -6.33
N SER A 472 -2.63 -25.87 -6.40
CA SER A 472 -1.96 -24.91 -5.51
C SER A 472 -2.53 -23.48 -5.64
N LEU A 473 -2.82 -23.03 -6.86
CA LEU A 473 -3.46 -21.73 -7.08
C LEU A 473 -4.90 -21.72 -6.55
N LYS A 474 -5.68 -22.79 -6.76
CA LYS A 474 -7.06 -22.91 -6.25
C LYS A 474 -7.09 -22.81 -4.73
N ASP A 475 -6.19 -23.51 -4.05
CA ASP A 475 -6.07 -23.48 -2.58
C ASP A 475 -5.63 -22.10 -2.08
N ARG A 476 -4.67 -21.46 -2.77
CA ARG A 476 -4.20 -20.10 -2.45
C ARG A 476 -5.33 -19.08 -2.58
N LEU A 477 -6.05 -19.10 -3.68
CA LEU A 477 -7.21 -18.22 -3.91
C LEU A 477 -8.29 -18.44 -2.86
N ALA A 478 -8.60 -19.72 -2.51
CA ALA A 478 -9.56 -20.03 -1.46
C ALA A 478 -9.13 -19.49 -0.08
N ALA A 479 -7.85 -19.51 0.24
CA ALA A 479 -7.32 -18.91 1.46
C ALA A 479 -7.48 -17.40 1.47
N ILE A 480 -7.19 -16.72 0.35
CA ILE A 480 -7.34 -15.26 0.21
C ILE A 480 -8.80 -14.83 0.30
N VAL A 481 -9.73 -15.58 -0.30
CA VAL A 481 -11.18 -15.29 -0.20
C VAL A 481 -11.65 -15.20 1.25
N ARG A 482 -11.08 -16.01 2.15
CA ARG A 482 -11.45 -16.08 3.57
C ARG A 482 -10.77 -15.06 4.47
N LEU A 483 -9.86 -14.22 3.95
CA LEU A 483 -9.12 -13.24 4.75
C LEU A 483 -10.01 -12.33 5.62
N PRO A 484 -11.13 -11.75 5.12
CA PRO A 484 -11.96 -10.87 5.94
C PRO A 484 -12.51 -11.56 7.19
N GLU A 485 -12.92 -12.82 7.07
CA GLU A 485 -13.46 -13.61 8.17
C GLU A 485 -12.33 -14.10 9.10
N ALA A 486 -11.25 -14.64 8.53
CA ALA A 486 -10.15 -15.23 9.30
C ALA A 486 -9.35 -14.21 10.10
N LEU A 487 -9.29 -12.93 9.65
CA LEU A 487 -8.56 -11.86 10.34
C LEU A 487 -9.43 -11.04 11.29
N ALA A 488 -10.76 -11.14 11.22
CA ALA A 488 -11.66 -10.35 12.08
C ALA A 488 -11.42 -10.56 13.58
N GLY A 489 -10.98 -11.76 13.98
CA GLY A 489 -10.70 -12.13 15.38
C GLY A 489 -9.23 -12.01 15.79
N MET A 490 -8.36 -11.36 15.01
CA MET A 490 -6.94 -11.23 15.35
C MET A 490 -6.72 -10.41 16.62
N ARG A 491 -5.61 -10.67 17.33
CA ARG A 491 -5.30 -9.99 18.60
C ARG A 491 -5.15 -8.48 18.43
N GLN A 492 -4.40 -8.03 17.41
CA GLN A 492 -4.20 -6.61 17.16
C GLN A 492 -5.31 -6.08 16.25
N GLN A 493 -6.39 -5.62 16.87
CA GLN A 493 -7.56 -5.11 16.14
C GLN A 493 -7.25 -3.84 15.33
N GLY A 494 -6.33 -3.00 15.81
CA GLY A 494 -5.88 -1.82 15.06
C GLY A 494 -5.32 -2.19 13.69
N PHE A 495 -4.54 -3.27 13.59
CA PHE A 495 -4.03 -3.78 12.32
C PHE A 495 -5.16 -4.17 11.37
N PHE A 496 -6.18 -4.89 11.86
CA PHE A 496 -7.33 -5.26 11.04
C PHE A 496 -8.09 -4.03 10.54
N GLN A 497 -8.24 -2.99 11.40
CA GLN A 497 -8.94 -1.76 11.01
C GLN A 497 -8.15 -0.97 9.95
N ASP A 498 -6.86 -0.75 10.16
CA ASP A 498 -5.99 -0.08 9.19
C ASP A 498 -6.01 -0.77 7.82
N THR A 499 -5.96 -2.09 7.81
CA THR A 499 -5.76 -2.89 6.59
C THR A 499 -7.06 -3.40 5.97
N ARG A 500 -8.21 -3.14 6.57
CA ARG A 500 -9.53 -3.65 6.14
C ARG A 500 -9.85 -3.36 4.67
N PRO A 501 -9.58 -2.17 4.11
CA PRO A 501 -9.80 -1.91 2.69
C PRO A 501 -9.00 -2.84 1.77
N TRP A 502 -7.72 -3.09 2.08
CA TRP A 502 -6.86 -4.03 1.33
C TRP A 502 -7.31 -5.49 1.51
N ILE A 503 -7.71 -5.89 2.71
CA ILE A 503 -8.26 -7.24 2.98
C ILE A 503 -9.51 -7.49 2.13
N ASN A 504 -10.41 -6.51 2.04
CA ASN A 504 -11.63 -6.61 1.25
C ASN A 504 -11.31 -6.67 -0.26
N ALA A 505 -10.42 -5.82 -0.75
CA ALA A 505 -9.97 -5.84 -2.13
C ALA A 505 -9.33 -7.19 -2.49
N ALA A 506 -8.44 -7.74 -1.62
CA ALA A 506 -7.82 -9.04 -1.82
C ALA A 506 -8.84 -10.17 -1.96
N SER A 507 -9.86 -10.21 -1.09
CA SER A 507 -10.91 -11.22 -1.16
C SER A 507 -11.67 -11.18 -2.48
N GLN A 508 -11.96 -9.99 -3.01
CA GLN A 508 -12.66 -9.84 -4.30
C GLN A 508 -11.74 -10.21 -5.48
N TRP A 509 -10.48 -9.80 -5.47
CA TRP A 509 -9.50 -10.23 -6.47
C TRP A 509 -9.35 -11.76 -6.51
N ALA A 510 -9.31 -12.41 -5.35
CA ALA A 510 -9.23 -13.87 -5.28
C ALA A 510 -10.50 -14.55 -5.80
N ARG A 511 -11.69 -13.98 -5.57
CA ARG A 511 -12.95 -14.48 -6.19
C ARG A 511 -12.89 -14.33 -7.71
N ALA A 512 -12.41 -13.19 -8.23
CA ALA A 512 -12.16 -13.03 -9.65
C ALA A 512 -11.22 -14.13 -10.18
N GLY A 513 -10.11 -14.37 -9.45
CA GLY A 513 -9.17 -15.45 -9.78
C GLY A 513 -9.83 -16.84 -9.84
N GLN A 514 -10.72 -17.18 -8.91
CA GLN A 514 -11.47 -18.45 -8.93
C GLN A 514 -12.36 -18.57 -10.15
N HIS A 515 -13.06 -17.49 -10.51
CA HIS A 515 -13.87 -17.45 -11.74
C HIS A 515 -13.01 -17.57 -12.99
N PHE A 516 -11.87 -16.88 -13.07
CA PHE A 516 -10.94 -17.03 -14.19
C PHE A 516 -10.41 -18.46 -14.32
N VAL A 517 -10.07 -19.14 -13.23
CA VAL A 517 -9.65 -20.54 -13.26
C VAL A 517 -10.78 -21.44 -13.78
N THR A 518 -12.00 -21.25 -13.27
CA THR A 518 -13.17 -22.03 -13.75
C THR A 518 -13.51 -21.74 -15.21
N MET A 519 -13.35 -20.49 -15.65
CA MET A 519 -13.47 -20.10 -17.06
C MET A 519 -12.45 -20.84 -17.93
N LEU A 520 -11.21 -20.89 -17.51
CA LEU A 520 -10.14 -21.60 -18.22
C LEU A 520 -10.41 -23.11 -18.29
N ASP A 521 -10.94 -23.71 -17.22
CA ASP A 521 -11.38 -25.13 -17.22
C ASP A 521 -12.55 -25.33 -18.23
N ALA A 522 -13.47 -24.35 -18.36
CA ALA A 522 -14.57 -24.40 -19.33
C ALA A 522 -14.08 -24.25 -20.78
N ILE A 523 -13.07 -23.42 -21.00
CA ILE A 523 -12.41 -23.26 -22.32
C ILE A 523 -11.81 -24.60 -22.77
N ASP A 524 -11.10 -25.30 -21.88
CA ASP A 524 -10.51 -26.61 -22.18
C ASP A 524 -11.58 -27.66 -22.50
N ALA A 525 -12.75 -27.54 -21.88
CA ALA A 525 -13.91 -28.40 -22.16
C ALA A 525 -14.67 -27.99 -23.44
N GLY A 526 -14.33 -26.84 -24.08
CA GLY A 526 -15.03 -26.29 -25.23
C GLY A 526 -16.43 -25.74 -24.91
N ASP A 527 -16.71 -25.46 -23.62
CA ASP A 527 -17.99 -24.95 -23.13
C ASP A 527 -18.03 -23.41 -23.16
N GLY A 528 -18.48 -22.84 -24.27
CA GLY A 528 -18.55 -21.39 -24.50
C GLY A 528 -19.50 -20.67 -23.54
N ALA A 529 -20.65 -21.29 -23.23
CA ALA A 529 -21.62 -20.70 -22.31
C ALA A 529 -21.10 -20.58 -20.90
N LYS A 530 -20.51 -21.65 -20.34
CA LYS A 530 -19.92 -21.66 -19.04
C LYS A 530 -18.70 -20.71 -18.98
N ALA A 531 -17.83 -20.75 -19.98
CA ALA A 531 -16.66 -19.87 -20.05
C ALA A 531 -17.09 -18.39 -20.04
N THR A 532 -18.13 -18.01 -20.79
CA THR A 532 -18.66 -16.65 -20.82
C THR A 532 -19.26 -16.23 -19.46
N ASN A 533 -20.07 -17.10 -18.83
CA ASN A 533 -20.66 -16.81 -17.53
C ASN A 533 -19.58 -16.58 -16.45
N GLU A 534 -18.58 -17.44 -16.43
CA GLU A 534 -17.46 -17.32 -15.48
C GLU A 534 -16.60 -16.08 -15.77
N TYR A 535 -16.36 -15.74 -17.04
CA TYR A 535 -15.69 -14.49 -17.43
C TYR A 535 -16.43 -13.26 -16.89
N LEU A 536 -17.74 -13.18 -17.12
CA LEU A 536 -18.55 -12.06 -16.64
C LEU A 536 -18.60 -11.98 -15.11
N ALA A 537 -18.64 -13.14 -14.44
CA ALA A 537 -18.55 -13.21 -12.99
C ALA A 537 -17.18 -12.71 -12.49
N ALA A 538 -16.09 -13.10 -13.17
CA ALA A 538 -14.75 -12.62 -12.86
C ALA A 538 -14.65 -11.10 -12.97
N GLN A 539 -15.11 -10.51 -14.09
CA GLN A 539 -15.11 -9.06 -14.31
C GLN A 539 -15.90 -8.33 -13.21
N LYS A 540 -17.06 -8.84 -12.83
CA LYS A 540 -17.83 -8.29 -11.70
C LYS A 540 -17.03 -8.28 -10.39
N GLN A 541 -16.25 -9.31 -10.11
CA GLN A 541 -15.43 -9.36 -8.92
C GLN A 541 -14.23 -8.39 -9.00
N VAL A 542 -13.63 -8.22 -10.19
CA VAL A 542 -12.61 -7.18 -10.43
C VAL A 542 -13.16 -5.79 -10.13
N ASP A 543 -14.38 -5.48 -10.61
CA ASP A 543 -15.04 -4.21 -10.31
C ASP A 543 -15.32 -4.04 -8.81
N LEU A 544 -15.69 -5.13 -8.12
CA LEU A 544 -15.88 -5.11 -6.66
C LEU A 544 -14.57 -4.93 -5.91
N ALA A 545 -13.46 -5.46 -6.41
CA ALA A 545 -12.14 -5.31 -5.81
C ALA A 545 -11.63 -3.84 -5.83
N LYS A 546 -12.11 -3.05 -6.78
CA LYS A 546 -11.78 -1.62 -6.94
C LYS A 546 -12.71 -0.67 -6.16
N ARG A 547 -13.71 -1.19 -5.44
CA ARG A 547 -14.64 -0.36 -4.65
C ARG A 547 -14.15 0.05 -3.26
N PRO A 548 -13.40 -0.78 -2.51
CA PRO A 548 -12.81 -0.32 -1.27
C PRO A 548 -11.92 0.90 -1.53
N THR A 549 -11.97 1.87 -0.62
CA THR A 549 -11.19 3.10 -0.75
C THR A 549 -10.65 3.52 0.61
N VAL A 550 -9.56 4.26 0.60
CA VAL A 550 -8.96 4.91 1.75
C VAL A 550 -8.89 6.42 1.54
N ASP A 551 -8.77 7.13 2.65
CA ASP A 551 -8.62 8.57 2.65
C ASP A 551 -7.19 8.94 2.22
N ASP A 552 -7.04 10.14 1.67
CA ASP A 552 -5.76 10.77 1.38
C ASP A 552 -5.71 12.18 1.97
N GLN A 553 -4.51 12.69 2.20
CA GLN A 553 -4.29 14.08 2.60
C GLN A 553 -3.21 14.67 1.71
N GLY A 554 -3.57 15.73 0.99
CA GLY A 554 -2.65 16.45 0.14
C GLY A 554 -1.53 17.14 0.93
N SER A 555 -0.48 17.57 0.24
CA SER A 555 0.62 18.34 0.84
C SER A 555 0.17 19.69 1.43
N ASP A 556 -1.01 20.16 1.06
CA ASP A 556 -1.70 21.35 1.61
C ASP A 556 -2.43 21.07 2.94
N GLY A 557 -2.40 19.81 3.43
CA GLY A 557 -3.09 19.38 4.64
C GLY A 557 -4.59 19.12 4.46
N VAL A 558 -5.12 19.20 3.23
CA VAL A 558 -6.54 18.96 2.95
C VAL A 558 -6.83 17.47 2.91
N LEU A 559 -7.77 17.03 3.75
CA LEU A 559 -8.23 15.64 3.80
C LEU A 559 -9.24 15.35 2.68
N HIS A 560 -8.89 14.42 1.80
CA HIS A 560 -9.76 13.87 0.75
C HIS A 560 -10.23 12.47 1.16
N LYS A 561 -11.55 12.31 1.32
CA LYS A 561 -12.14 11.04 1.81
C LYS A 561 -12.44 10.09 0.67
N ALA A 562 -12.12 8.80 0.89
CA ALA A 562 -12.49 7.67 0.04
C ALA A 562 -12.06 7.83 -1.43
N VAL A 563 -10.83 8.34 -1.66
CA VAL A 563 -10.34 8.67 -3.01
C VAL A 563 -9.33 7.66 -3.56
N ILE A 564 -8.65 6.90 -2.71
CA ILE A 564 -7.59 5.98 -3.13
C ILE A 564 -8.10 4.54 -3.11
N VAL A 565 -7.97 3.83 -4.24
CA VAL A 565 -8.28 2.40 -4.34
C VAL A 565 -7.07 1.58 -3.90
N PRO A 566 -7.20 0.69 -2.89
CA PRO A 566 -6.13 -0.19 -2.45
C PRO A 566 -5.59 -1.09 -3.56
N SER A 567 -4.29 -1.15 -3.70
CA SER A 567 -3.58 -2.12 -4.54
C SER A 567 -3.15 -3.32 -3.71
N VAL A 568 -3.46 -4.52 -4.15
CA VAL A 568 -3.16 -5.78 -3.45
C VAL A 568 -2.63 -6.80 -4.44
N GLY A 569 -1.56 -7.50 -4.08
CA GLY A 569 -0.88 -8.40 -5.02
C GLY A 569 -0.39 -7.65 -6.25
N ASP A 570 0.13 -6.48 -6.03
CA ASP A 570 0.49 -5.41 -6.96
C ASP A 570 0.97 -5.91 -8.33
N GLY A 571 0.16 -5.70 -9.37
CA GLY A 571 0.39 -6.17 -10.74
C GLY A 571 0.22 -7.68 -10.96
N VAL A 572 0.20 -8.51 -9.90
CA VAL A 572 0.15 -9.98 -10.03
C VAL A 572 -1.25 -10.47 -10.39
N PHE A 573 -2.27 -9.98 -9.69
CA PHE A 573 -3.67 -10.27 -10.03
C PHE A 573 -4.05 -9.69 -11.39
N ASP A 574 -3.61 -8.49 -11.69
CA ASP A 574 -3.88 -7.82 -12.97
C ASP A 574 -3.28 -8.59 -14.14
N ALA A 575 -2.02 -9.02 -14.01
CA ALA A 575 -1.34 -9.83 -15.02
C ALA A 575 -2.03 -11.18 -15.24
N PHE A 576 -2.47 -11.84 -14.16
CA PHE A 576 -3.22 -13.08 -14.24
C PHE A 576 -4.57 -12.88 -14.95
N ALA A 577 -5.35 -11.86 -14.55
CA ALA A 577 -6.63 -11.51 -15.15
C ALA A 577 -6.48 -11.16 -16.64
N LYS A 578 -5.47 -10.38 -17.01
CA LYS A 578 -5.16 -10.00 -18.39
C LYS A 578 -4.84 -11.24 -19.24
N LYS A 579 -3.97 -12.15 -18.74
CA LYS A 579 -3.63 -13.39 -19.46
C LYS A 579 -4.84 -14.33 -19.60
N ALA A 580 -5.65 -14.48 -18.54
CA ALA A 580 -6.86 -15.28 -18.57
C ALA A 580 -7.92 -14.70 -19.55
N SER A 581 -8.12 -13.39 -19.54
CA SER A 581 -9.01 -12.69 -20.47
C SER A 581 -8.58 -12.86 -21.92
N ALA A 582 -7.26 -12.80 -22.19
CA ALA A 582 -6.73 -13.06 -23.52
C ALA A 582 -6.99 -14.50 -24.01
N GLN A 583 -6.94 -15.50 -23.11
CA GLN A 583 -7.32 -16.88 -23.44
C GLN A 583 -8.81 -16.99 -23.80
N PHE A 584 -9.66 -16.27 -23.08
CA PHE A 584 -11.09 -16.24 -23.38
C PHE A 584 -11.37 -15.56 -24.72
N ALA A 585 -10.76 -14.40 -24.99
CA ALA A 585 -10.88 -13.71 -26.26
C ALA A 585 -10.44 -14.61 -27.43
N ALA A 586 -9.29 -15.27 -27.31
CA ALA A 586 -8.81 -16.22 -28.31
C ALA A 586 -9.76 -17.42 -28.49
N PHE A 587 -10.36 -17.90 -27.41
CA PHE A 587 -11.30 -19.00 -27.44
C PHE A 587 -12.58 -18.67 -28.24
N ILE A 588 -13.14 -17.50 -28.06
CA ILE A 588 -14.34 -17.07 -28.83
C ILE A 588 -13.99 -16.52 -30.22
N GLY A 589 -12.71 -16.46 -30.60
CA GLY A 589 -12.25 -15.91 -31.86
C GLY A 589 -12.24 -14.38 -31.94
N ALA A 590 -12.47 -13.71 -30.78
CA ALA A 590 -12.24 -12.29 -30.67
C ALA A 590 -10.75 -12.02 -30.89
N ARG A 591 -10.46 -11.23 -31.86
CA ARG A 591 -9.07 -10.80 -32.11
C ARG A 591 -8.86 -9.53 -31.30
N PRO A 592 -7.91 -9.52 -30.33
CA PRO A 592 -7.54 -8.27 -29.74
C PRO A 592 -7.21 -7.30 -30.86
N ALA A 593 -7.65 -6.07 -30.72
CA ALA A 593 -7.25 -4.98 -31.59
C ALA A 593 -5.72 -4.80 -31.43
N SER A 594 -4.95 -5.73 -31.97
CA SER A 594 -3.50 -5.62 -32.11
C SER A 594 -3.16 -4.87 -33.40
N ALA A 595 -3.92 -3.81 -33.66
CA ALA A 595 -3.41 -2.79 -34.52
C ALA A 595 -2.27 -2.15 -33.74
N LYS A 596 -1.03 -2.49 -34.11
CA LYS A 596 0.15 -1.85 -33.58
C LYS A 596 -0.06 -0.34 -33.63
N ALA A 597 0.14 0.33 -32.49
CA ALA A 597 0.08 1.79 -32.44
C ALA A 597 0.95 2.38 -33.57
N TYR A 598 0.48 3.45 -34.14
CA TYR A 598 1.26 4.18 -35.14
C TYR A 598 2.56 4.68 -34.50
N SER A 599 3.66 4.54 -35.18
CA SER A 599 4.86 5.27 -34.81
C SER A 599 4.63 6.78 -35.01
N GLY A 600 5.06 7.57 -34.06
CA GLY A 600 4.91 9.03 -34.08
C GLY A 600 6.07 9.71 -33.36
N THR A 601 6.10 11.03 -33.41
CA THR A 601 7.04 11.87 -32.64
C THR A 601 6.28 12.54 -31.51
N ALA A 602 6.67 12.25 -30.28
CA ALA A 602 6.05 12.87 -29.12
C ALA A 602 6.70 14.21 -28.75
N SER A 603 5.90 15.15 -28.28
CA SER A 603 6.33 16.46 -27.79
C SER A 603 5.48 16.92 -26.61
N SER A 604 5.95 17.91 -25.89
CA SER A 604 5.25 18.52 -24.76
C SER A 604 5.46 20.02 -24.74
N SER A 605 4.47 20.76 -24.22
CA SER A 605 4.62 22.17 -23.90
C SER A 605 5.34 22.42 -22.57
N MET A 606 5.60 21.37 -21.79
CA MET A 606 6.25 21.40 -20.47
C MET A 606 7.67 20.87 -20.59
N GLY A 607 8.54 21.26 -19.64
CA GLY A 607 9.88 20.72 -19.54
C GLY A 607 9.90 19.26 -19.08
N GLN A 608 11.10 18.67 -18.99
CA GLN A 608 11.30 17.30 -18.53
C GLN A 608 12.13 17.27 -17.25
N TRP A 609 11.86 16.28 -16.40
CA TRP A 609 12.68 15.96 -15.25
C TRP A 609 13.78 14.99 -15.67
N GLU A 610 15.04 15.39 -15.48
CA GLU A 610 16.22 14.58 -15.81
C GLU A 610 16.20 14.01 -17.24
N ALA A 611 16.47 12.73 -17.41
CA ALA A 611 16.48 12.02 -18.69
C ALA A 611 15.10 11.51 -19.14
N ASN A 612 13.99 11.90 -18.46
CA ASN A 612 12.63 11.44 -18.76
C ASN A 612 11.98 12.25 -19.89
N SER A 613 12.50 12.09 -21.10
CA SER A 613 12.15 12.90 -22.29
C SER A 613 10.79 12.50 -22.90
N PRO A 614 10.12 13.40 -23.65
CA PRO A 614 8.87 13.11 -24.36
C PRO A 614 8.92 11.89 -25.30
N SER A 615 10.08 11.52 -25.84
CA SER A 615 10.21 10.36 -26.71
C SER A 615 9.85 9.04 -26.05
N ARG A 616 9.91 8.98 -24.71
CA ARG A 616 9.51 7.79 -23.94
C ARG A 616 7.99 7.56 -23.90
N MET A 617 7.19 8.53 -24.33
CA MET A 617 5.73 8.35 -24.44
C MET A 617 5.32 7.50 -25.65
N VAL A 618 6.23 7.15 -26.55
CA VAL A 618 5.93 6.43 -27.81
C VAL A 618 6.98 5.36 -28.12
N ASP A 619 7.68 4.86 -27.10
CA ASP A 619 8.74 3.85 -27.28
C ASP A 619 8.23 2.41 -27.17
N GLY A 620 6.95 2.22 -26.85
CA GLY A 620 6.28 0.93 -26.71
C GLY A 620 6.60 0.21 -25.41
N ASN A 621 7.10 0.93 -24.39
CA ASN A 621 7.56 0.35 -23.14
C ASN A 621 6.93 1.05 -21.92
N LEU A 622 5.91 0.45 -21.34
CA LEU A 622 5.21 0.96 -20.15
C LEU A 622 6.09 1.09 -18.89
N SER A 623 7.33 0.59 -18.91
CA SER A 623 8.30 0.73 -17.82
C SER A 623 9.16 1.99 -17.93
N THR A 624 9.15 2.68 -19.07
CA THR A 624 9.75 4.00 -19.27
C THR A 624 8.68 5.08 -19.16
N LEU A 625 9.09 6.33 -18.96
CA LEU A 625 8.11 7.41 -18.85
C LEU A 625 8.70 8.78 -19.24
N TYR A 626 7.87 9.65 -19.75
CA TYR A 626 8.07 11.09 -19.72
C TYR A 626 7.61 11.63 -18.38
N TRP A 627 8.43 12.47 -17.73
CA TRP A 627 8.09 13.12 -16.48
C TRP A 627 8.36 14.62 -16.60
N THR A 628 7.35 15.43 -16.29
CA THR A 628 7.50 16.88 -16.32
C THR A 628 8.37 17.38 -15.16
N ASN A 629 8.94 18.57 -15.28
CA ASN A 629 9.63 19.26 -14.20
C ASN A 629 8.83 20.46 -13.65
N VAL A 630 7.59 20.59 -14.10
CA VAL A 630 6.62 21.60 -13.68
C VAL A 630 5.22 21.00 -13.65
N SER A 631 4.35 21.54 -12.81
CA SER A 631 2.93 21.25 -12.83
C SER A 631 2.27 21.81 -14.09
N PRO A 632 1.29 21.11 -14.70
CA PRO A 632 0.57 21.64 -15.83
C PRO A 632 -0.31 22.83 -15.41
N GLU A 633 -0.30 23.85 -16.25
CA GLU A 633 -1.26 24.95 -16.23
C GLU A 633 -2.34 24.72 -17.27
N LYS A 634 -3.44 25.44 -17.19
CA LYS A 634 -4.48 25.41 -18.22
C LYS A 634 -3.89 25.68 -19.61
N GLY A 635 -4.02 24.71 -20.51
CA GLY A 635 -3.48 24.77 -21.86
C GLY A 635 -2.17 24.02 -22.05
N SER A 636 -1.50 23.56 -20.98
CA SER A 636 -0.36 22.64 -21.07
C SER A 636 -0.75 21.35 -21.76
N TYR A 637 0.13 20.78 -22.60
CA TYR A 637 -0.19 19.58 -23.37
C TYR A 637 0.98 18.62 -23.57
N VAL A 638 0.65 17.37 -23.83
CA VAL A 638 1.50 16.35 -24.47
C VAL A 638 0.88 15.95 -25.79
N GLN A 639 1.69 15.73 -26.83
CA GLN A 639 1.23 15.54 -28.19
C GLN A 639 2.03 14.49 -28.94
N VAL A 640 1.36 13.74 -29.83
CA VAL A 640 1.98 12.85 -30.82
C VAL A 640 1.69 13.36 -32.24
N ASP A 641 2.75 13.54 -33.07
CA ASP A 641 2.68 13.77 -34.50
C ASP A 641 2.90 12.43 -35.23
N LEU A 642 1.91 11.95 -35.96
CA LEU A 642 1.93 10.71 -36.71
C LEU A 642 2.69 10.82 -38.05
N GLY A 643 3.25 12.01 -38.37
CA GLY A 643 3.98 12.31 -39.57
C GLY A 643 3.13 12.54 -40.83
N SER A 644 1.90 11.97 -40.85
CA SER A 644 0.90 12.15 -41.92
C SER A 644 -0.50 11.94 -41.37
N VAL A 645 -1.49 12.41 -42.10
CA VAL A 645 -2.90 12.14 -41.77
C VAL A 645 -3.17 10.64 -41.89
N LYS A 646 -3.69 10.05 -40.83
CA LYS A 646 -4.00 8.61 -40.70
C LYS A 646 -5.40 8.42 -40.13
N PRO A 647 -6.09 7.34 -40.46
CA PRO A 647 -7.34 6.95 -39.80
C PRO A 647 -7.04 6.45 -38.38
N ILE A 648 -7.69 7.01 -37.39
CA ILE A 648 -7.53 6.64 -35.98
C ILE A 648 -8.80 5.96 -35.50
N GLY A 649 -8.70 4.81 -34.85
CA GLY A 649 -9.81 4.08 -34.24
C GLY A 649 -9.84 4.23 -32.73
N GLN A 650 -8.67 4.28 -32.09
CA GLN A 650 -8.60 4.40 -30.62
C GLN A 650 -7.33 5.18 -30.21
N VAL A 651 -7.42 5.82 -29.04
CA VAL A 651 -6.29 6.43 -28.35
C VAL A 651 -6.25 5.91 -26.91
N ALA A 652 -5.05 5.54 -26.44
CA ALA A 652 -4.82 5.21 -25.03
C ALA A 652 -3.61 6.00 -24.53
N VAL A 653 -3.73 6.64 -23.34
CA VAL A 653 -2.65 7.38 -22.70
C VAL A 653 -2.51 6.88 -21.28
N HIS A 654 -1.39 6.21 -21.02
CA HIS A 654 -1.04 5.63 -19.73
C HIS A 654 -0.31 6.66 -18.89
N GLN A 655 -0.93 7.12 -17.81
CA GLN A 655 -0.43 8.16 -16.93
C GLN A 655 0.02 7.59 -15.57
N ALA A 656 0.57 8.44 -14.72
CA ALA A 656 1.00 8.12 -13.36
C ALA A 656 1.96 6.90 -13.28
N ASP A 657 2.04 6.23 -12.14
CA ASP A 657 2.90 5.06 -11.96
C ASP A 657 2.31 3.78 -12.56
N ASP A 658 0.98 3.68 -12.63
CA ASP A 658 0.25 2.59 -13.28
C ASP A 658 -1.15 3.06 -13.73
N ASP A 659 -1.93 2.19 -14.38
CA ASP A 659 -3.24 2.54 -14.94
C ASP A 659 -4.36 2.70 -13.88
N THR A 660 -4.03 2.54 -12.61
CA THR A 660 -4.97 2.62 -11.48
C THR A 660 -4.56 3.64 -10.42
N ALA A 661 -3.28 4.02 -10.40
CA ALA A 661 -2.73 4.93 -9.40
C ALA A 661 -3.11 6.39 -9.73
N THR A 662 -3.55 7.13 -8.72
CA THR A 662 -3.61 8.60 -8.78
C THR A 662 -2.27 9.17 -8.33
N GLY A 663 -1.77 10.17 -9.01
CA GLY A 663 -0.47 10.77 -8.70
C GLY A 663 -0.09 11.79 -9.77
N ASP A 664 1.14 11.79 -10.21
CA ASP A 664 1.63 12.68 -11.26
C ASP A 664 0.93 12.38 -12.59
N MET A 665 -0.21 13.01 -12.87
CA MET A 665 -1.00 12.86 -14.09
C MET A 665 -1.73 14.17 -14.43
N PHE A 666 -2.37 14.27 -15.59
CA PHE A 666 -3.36 15.31 -15.85
C PHE A 666 -4.64 15.00 -15.06
N TYR A 667 -5.01 15.86 -14.11
CA TYR A 667 -6.23 15.70 -13.32
C TYR A 667 -7.47 16.18 -14.08
N HIS A 668 -7.30 17.18 -14.93
CA HIS A 668 -8.36 17.73 -15.78
C HIS A 668 -7.85 17.82 -17.22
N ALA A 669 -8.30 16.94 -18.08
CA ALA A 669 -7.75 16.77 -19.43
C ALA A 669 -8.80 16.75 -20.52
N ALA A 670 -8.47 17.31 -21.67
CA ALA A 670 -9.15 17.12 -22.92
C ALA A 670 -8.28 16.32 -23.88
N LEU A 671 -8.83 15.23 -24.46
CA LEU A 671 -8.24 14.55 -25.61
C LEU A 671 -8.69 15.26 -26.88
N GLU A 672 -7.75 15.64 -27.72
CA GLU A 672 -7.99 16.42 -28.94
C GLU A 672 -7.20 15.85 -30.11
N TYR A 673 -7.74 15.97 -31.33
CA TYR A 673 -7.09 15.55 -32.56
C TYR A 673 -7.13 16.62 -33.64
N SER A 674 -6.17 16.60 -34.58
CA SER A 674 -6.04 17.60 -35.65
C SER A 674 -5.40 17.02 -36.90
N VAL A 675 -5.76 17.54 -38.06
CA VAL A 675 -5.13 17.24 -39.35
C VAL A 675 -3.93 18.14 -39.63
N ASP A 676 -3.95 19.39 -39.14
CA ASP A 676 -3.02 20.46 -39.48
C ASP A 676 -2.18 20.98 -38.29
N GLY A 677 -2.47 20.51 -37.06
CA GLY A 677 -1.80 20.94 -35.82
C GLY A 677 -2.21 22.33 -35.31
N SER A 678 -3.13 22.99 -35.98
CA SER A 678 -3.64 24.33 -35.66
C SER A 678 -5.13 24.35 -35.29
N THR A 679 -5.94 23.56 -36.00
CA THR A 679 -7.38 23.42 -35.76
C THR A 679 -7.60 22.09 -35.01
N TRP A 680 -8.15 22.16 -33.79
CA TRP A 680 -8.33 21.02 -32.93
C TRP A 680 -9.80 20.66 -32.72
N THR A 681 -10.09 19.35 -32.80
CA THR A 681 -11.39 18.79 -32.49
C THR A 681 -11.29 18.02 -31.18
N ALA A 682 -12.20 18.29 -30.23
CA ALA A 682 -12.24 17.56 -28.97
C ALA A 682 -12.84 16.16 -29.18
N ALA A 683 -12.19 15.14 -28.65
CA ALA A 683 -12.67 13.76 -28.60
C ALA A 683 -13.37 13.44 -27.27
N GLY A 684 -12.92 14.00 -26.16
CA GLY A 684 -13.51 13.80 -24.85
C GLY A 684 -12.77 14.56 -23.74
N ASN A 685 -13.42 14.67 -22.57
CA ASN A 685 -12.82 15.19 -21.35
C ASN A 685 -12.65 14.07 -20.34
N PHE A 686 -11.61 14.13 -19.54
CA PHE A 686 -11.23 13.12 -18.58
C PHE A 686 -10.80 13.78 -17.28
N ASP A 687 -11.39 13.35 -16.18
CA ASP A 687 -11.06 13.83 -14.83
C ASP A 687 -10.45 12.70 -14.02
N SER A 688 -9.27 12.94 -13.45
CA SER A 688 -8.54 12.00 -12.57
C SER A 688 -8.43 10.59 -13.16
N ALA A 689 -8.09 10.49 -14.45
CA ALA A 689 -8.02 9.23 -15.19
C ALA A 689 -6.56 8.78 -15.40
N PRO A 690 -6.02 7.83 -14.60
CA PRO A 690 -4.67 7.28 -14.81
C PRO A 690 -4.50 6.64 -16.18
N LEU A 691 -5.56 6.09 -16.75
CA LEU A 691 -5.64 5.63 -18.13
C LEU A 691 -6.71 6.41 -18.87
N ILE A 692 -6.30 7.30 -19.79
CA ILE A 692 -7.20 7.92 -20.76
C ILE A 692 -7.34 6.94 -21.93
N LYS A 693 -8.52 6.32 -22.09
CA LYS A 693 -8.83 5.44 -23.21
C LYS A 693 -10.07 5.93 -23.94
N HIS A 694 -9.94 6.23 -25.24
CA HIS A 694 -11.02 6.71 -26.09
C HIS A 694 -11.10 5.93 -27.40
N THR A 695 -12.24 5.31 -27.68
CA THR A 695 -12.53 4.63 -28.93
C THR A 695 -13.53 5.46 -29.74
N PHE A 696 -13.16 5.86 -30.95
CA PHE A 696 -14.01 6.67 -31.81
C PHE A 696 -15.20 5.87 -32.35
N GLU A 697 -16.41 6.47 -32.41
CA GLU A 697 -17.59 5.83 -32.98
C GLU A 697 -17.40 5.50 -34.45
N ALA A 698 -16.72 6.38 -35.18
CA ALA A 698 -16.25 6.15 -36.55
C ALA A 698 -14.78 6.61 -36.62
N PRO A 699 -13.95 5.96 -37.44
CA PRO A 699 -12.55 6.35 -37.57
C PRO A 699 -12.41 7.82 -37.97
N VAL A 700 -11.61 8.56 -37.20
CA VAL A 700 -11.29 9.96 -37.49
C VAL A 700 -9.99 10.07 -38.28
N GLN A 701 -9.88 11.09 -39.11
CA GLN A 701 -8.65 11.39 -39.85
C GLN A 701 -7.86 12.46 -39.09
N ALA A 702 -6.66 12.09 -38.64
CA ALA A 702 -5.78 13.04 -37.95
C ALA A 702 -4.27 12.76 -38.18
N ARG A 703 -3.48 13.78 -38.10
CA ARG A 703 -2.04 13.71 -38.03
C ARG A 703 -1.54 13.92 -36.60
N TYR A 704 -2.21 14.79 -35.84
CA TYR A 704 -1.83 15.14 -34.48
C TYR A 704 -2.89 14.69 -33.49
N VAL A 705 -2.44 14.14 -32.36
CA VAL A 705 -3.28 13.78 -31.23
C VAL A 705 -2.62 14.34 -29.96
N ARG A 706 -3.41 15.00 -29.09
CA ARG A 706 -2.88 15.55 -27.85
C ARG A 706 -3.80 15.35 -26.65
N VAL A 707 -3.21 15.29 -25.47
CA VAL A 707 -3.89 15.51 -24.19
C VAL A 707 -3.52 16.90 -23.71
N ARG A 708 -4.51 17.73 -23.44
CA ARG A 708 -4.32 19.12 -23.00
C ARG A 708 -5.03 19.33 -21.66
N ALA A 709 -4.32 19.95 -20.72
CA ALA A 709 -4.89 20.38 -19.45
C ALA A 709 -6.02 21.40 -19.66
N THR A 710 -7.19 21.12 -19.09
CA THR A 710 -8.33 22.04 -19.08
C THR A 710 -8.31 22.96 -17.86
N ASP A 711 -7.58 22.55 -16.82
CA ASP A 711 -7.28 23.35 -15.62
C ASP A 711 -5.91 22.96 -15.07
N ALA A 712 -5.40 23.71 -14.07
CA ALA A 712 -4.18 23.38 -13.35
C ALA A 712 -4.36 22.14 -12.47
N ASN A 713 -3.27 21.37 -12.24
CA ASN A 713 -3.32 20.24 -11.32
C ASN A 713 -3.45 20.72 -9.86
N PRO A 714 -4.20 20.00 -9.02
CA PRO A 714 -4.26 20.26 -7.59
C PRO A 714 -2.88 20.02 -6.95
N GLY A 715 -2.53 20.81 -5.94
CA GLY A 715 -1.30 20.62 -5.16
C GLY A 715 -0.01 20.74 -5.96
N ALA A 716 -0.03 21.42 -7.11
CA ALA A 716 1.11 21.57 -8.02
C ALA A 716 1.77 20.25 -8.46
N GLN A 717 0.99 19.16 -8.54
CA GLN A 717 1.49 17.86 -8.98
C GLN A 717 1.94 17.88 -10.45
N TRP A 718 3.02 17.16 -10.73
CA TRP A 718 3.59 17.02 -12.07
C TRP A 718 2.79 16.02 -12.93
N VAL A 719 3.33 15.65 -14.09
CA VAL A 719 2.70 14.68 -14.99
C VAL A 719 3.72 13.61 -15.39
N LYS A 720 3.34 12.36 -15.27
CA LYS A 720 4.02 11.19 -15.82
C LYS A 720 3.17 10.60 -16.95
N ILE A 721 3.78 10.38 -18.11
CA ILE A 721 3.18 9.63 -19.21
C ILE A 721 4.09 8.46 -19.54
N ARG A 722 3.61 7.23 -19.32
CA ARG A 722 4.34 5.99 -19.59
C ARG A 722 4.23 5.59 -21.05
N GLU A 723 3.05 5.77 -21.67
CA GLU A 723 2.84 5.48 -23.09
C GLU A 723 1.67 6.30 -23.64
N PHE A 724 1.76 6.71 -24.92
CA PHE A 724 0.71 7.41 -25.67
C PHE A 724 0.45 6.67 -26.98
N GLU A 725 -0.51 5.78 -26.96
CA GLU A 725 -0.85 4.91 -28.09
C GLU A 725 -1.92 5.52 -28.96
N VAL A 726 -1.67 5.60 -30.27
CA VAL A 726 -2.65 5.98 -31.29
C VAL A 726 -2.78 4.83 -32.26
N THR A 727 -3.94 4.16 -32.29
CA THR A 727 -4.12 2.94 -33.06
C THR A 727 -5.06 3.11 -34.25
N PRO A 728 -4.82 2.38 -35.37
CA PRO A 728 -5.76 2.35 -36.49
C PRO A 728 -7.10 1.72 -36.10
N PRO A 729 -8.16 1.95 -36.92
CA PRO A 729 -9.46 1.30 -36.71
C PRO A 729 -9.37 -0.22 -36.91
N VAL A 730 -10.16 -0.93 -36.09
CA VAL A 730 -10.23 -2.41 -36.13
C VAL A 730 -11.41 -2.86 -37.01
N GLY A 731 -11.11 -3.35 -38.19
CA GLY A 731 -12.13 -3.97 -39.07
C GLY A 731 -13.11 -2.97 -39.73
N VAL A 732 -14.05 -3.52 -40.49
CA VAL A 732 -15.19 -2.80 -41.06
C VAL A 732 -16.47 -3.26 -40.36
N TYR A 733 -17.12 -2.35 -39.69
CA TYR A 733 -18.37 -2.59 -38.95
C TYR A 733 -19.36 -1.49 -39.25
N SER A 734 -20.65 -1.77 -39.09
CA SER A 734 -21.74 -0.83 -39.36
C SER A 734 -22.93 -1.06 -38.42
N THR A 735 -23.62 0.02 -38.10
CA THR A 735 -24.87 0.00 -37.34
C THR A 735 -25.69 1.24 -37.67
N ASN A 736 -27.00 1.15 -37.55
CA ASN A 736 -27.93 2.28 -37.55
C ASN A 736 -28.45 2.58 -36.11
N VAL A 737 -27.95 1.86 -35.10
CA VAL A 737 -28.38 2.03 -33.71
C VAL A 737 -27.49 3.09 -33.02
N LYS A 738 -28.13 4.10 -32.42
CA LYS A 738 -27.42 5.14 -31.67
C LYS A 738 -26.78 4.53 -30.42
N ALA A 739 -25.48 4.77 -30.25
CA ALA A 739 -24.74 4.40 -29.02
C ALA A 739 -25.19 5.23 -27.82
N ALA A 740 -25.17 4.62 -26.64
CA ALA A 740 -25.30 5.33 -25.37
C ALA A 740 -24.07 6.20 -25.12
N GLU A 741 -24.18 7.21 -24.26
CA GLU A 741 -23.04 8.05 -23.86
C GLU A 741 -21.90 7.20 -23.32
N GLY A 742 -20.70 7.49 -23.74
CA GLY A 742 -19.48 6.72 -23.36
C GLY A 742 -19.37 5.33 -24.03
N SER A 743 -20.22 4.99 -25.01
CA SER A 743 -20.19 3.75 -25.77
C SER A 743 -19.99 4.01 -27.26
N SER A 744 -19.46 3.01 -27.97
CA SER A 744 -19.28 3.02 -29.42
C SER A 744 -19.55 1.61 -29.98
N VAL A 745 -20.05 1.52 -31.20
CA VAL A 745 -20.23 0.22 -31.87
C VAL A 745 -18.89 -0.54 -32.02
N ALA A 746 -17.79 0.17 -32.12
CA ALA A 746 -16.45 -0.41 -32.18
C ALA A 746 -16.13 -1.33 -30.98
N LEU A 747 -16.74 -1.06 -29.81
CA LEU A 747 -16.57 -1.88 -28.60
C LEU A 747 -17.21 -3.29 -28.71
N ALA A 748 -17.98 -3.57 -29.74
CA ALA A 748 -18.45 -4.91 -30.05
C ALA A 748 -17.49 -5.72 -30.94
N PHE A 749 -16.32 -5.13 -31.30
CA PHE A 749 -15.36 -5.67 -32.27
C PHE A 749 -13.89 -5.39 -31.87
N ASP A 750 -13.64 -4.85 -30.66
CA ASP A 750 -12.32 -4.41 -30.22
C ASP A 750 -11.46 -5.55 -29.64
N GLY A 751 -12.04 -6.74 -29.56
CA GLY A 751 -11.36 -7.91 -28.98
C GLY A 751 -11.24 -7.87 -27.46
N ASP A 752 -11.79 -6.85 -26.80
CA ASP A 752 -11.83 -6.68 -25.35
C ASP A 752 -13.26 -6.95 -24.83
N VAL A 753 -13.52 -8.19 -24.45
CA VAL A 753 -14.85 -8.61 -23.96
C VAL A 753 -15.25 -7.92 -22.64
N SER A 754 -14.36 -7.18 -21.99
CA SER A 754 -14.68 -6.34 -20.83
C SER A 754 -15.45 -5.08 -21.24
N THR A 755 -15.23 -4.58 -22.44
CA THR A 755 -15.98 -3.45 -23.03
C THR A 755 -17.32 -3.92 -23.61
N ALA A 756 -18.18 -2.99 -24.01
CA ALA A 756 -19.42 -3.32 -24.67
C ALA A 756 -20.00 -2.15 -25.48
N PHE A 757 -20.50 -2.42 -26.65
CA PHE A 757 -21.49 -1.56 -27.31
C PHE A 757 -22.80 -1.57 -26.51
N ARG A 758 -23.28 -0.42 -26.14
CA ARG A 758 -24.56 -0.21 -25.47
C ARG A 758 -25.40 0.72 -26.30
N ALA A 759 -26.61 0.28 -26.71
CA ALA A 759 -27.54 1.14 -27.39
C ALA A 759 -28.16 2.17 -26.42
N ALA A 760 -28.42 3.39 -26.93
CA ALA A 760 -29.04 4.47 -26.16
C ALA A 760 -30.53 4.26 -25.90
N THR A 761 -31.20 3.49 -26.73
CA THR A 761 -32.67 3.30 -26.74
C THR A 761 -33.06 1.86 -27.06
N PRO A 762 -34.26 1.43 -26.67
CA PRO A 762 -34.83 0.17 -27.14
C PRO A 762 -34.86 0.05 -28.67
N VAL A 763 -34.82 -1.17 -29.15
CA VAL A 763 -34.66 -1.53 -30.55
C VAL A 763 -35.89 -1.15 -31.36
N LYS A 764 -35.69 -0.59 -32.59
CA LYS A 764 -36.70 -0.31 -33.59
C LYS A 764 -36.65 -1.33 -34.74
N ALA A 765 -37.70 -1.41 -35.52
CA ALA A 765 -37.73 -2.25 -36.73
C ALA A 765 -36.63 -1.79 -37.72
N GLY A 766 -35.84 -2.72 -38.21
CA GLY A 766 -34.72 -2.45 -39.11
C GLY A 766 -33.38 -2.10 -38.44
N ASP A 767 -33.32 -2.08 -37.12
CA ASP A 767 -32.03 -1.88 -36.37
C ASP A 767 -31.12 -3.10 -36.54
N PHE A 768 -29.83 -2.82 -36.74
CA PHE A 768 -28.83 -3.87 -36.92
C PHE A 768 -27.43 -3.47 -36.40
N VAL A 769 -26.61 -4.49 -36.19
CA VAL A 769 -25.16 -4.35 -36.02
C VAL A 769 -24.48 -5.36 -36.93
N SER A 770 -23.51 -4.93 -37.76
CA SER A 770 -22.81 -5.81 -38.70
C SER A 770 -21.32 -5.60 -38.71
N PHE A 771 -20.59 -6.62 -39.21
CA PHE A 771 -19.16 -6.55 -39.46
C PHE A 771 -18.73 -7.43 -40.63
N VAL A 772 -17.59 -7.07 -41.24
CA VAL A 772 -16.92 -7.85 -42.27
C VAL A 772 -15.87 -8.72 -41.61
N PRO A 773 -15.94 -10.07 -41.71
CA PRO A 773 -14.94 -10.96 -41.19
C PRO A 773 -13.54 -10.68 -41.73
N ALA A 774 -12.51 -10.88 -40.94
CA ALA A 774 -11.13 -10.67 -41.35
C ALA A 774 -10.76 -11.63 -42.50
N LYS A 775 -9.96 -11.15 -43.48
CA LYS A 775 -9.48 -11.95 -44.60
C LYS A 775 -8.74 -13.20 -44.11
N GLY A 776 -8.94 -14.34 -44.77
CA GLY A 776 -8.28 -15.61 -44.45
C GLY A 776 -8.93 -16.44 -43.35
N VAL A 777 -10.07 -16.03 -42.82
CA VAL A 777 -10.90 -16.84 -41.91
C VAL A 777 -12.01 -17.50 -42.71
N THR A 778 -12.14 -18.81 -42.60
CA THR A 778 -13.31 -19.55 -43.10
C THR A 778 -14.29 -19.78 -41.98
N PRO A 779 -15.33 -18.93 -41.82
CA PRO A 779 -16.22 -19.02 -40.68
C PRO A 779 -16.98 -20.35 -40.63
N ARG A 780 -16.91 -21.06 -39.50
CA ARG A 780 -17.78 -22.20 -39.17
C ARG A 780 -18.88 -21.84 -38.20
N GLN A 781 -18.63 -20.88 -37.33
CA GLN A 781 -19.66 -20.33 -36.43
C GLN A 781 -19.56 -18.81 -36.36
N ALA A 782 -20.72 -18.16 -36.23
CA ALA A 782 -20.79 -16.77 -35.76
C ALA A 782 -21.09 -16.74 -34.27
N ILE A 783 -20.36 -15.93 -33.54
CA ILE A 783 -20.42 -15.80 -32.07
C ILE A 783 -20.96 -14.42 -31.71
N VAL A 784 -21.87 -14.38 -30.75
CA VAL A 784 -22.35 -13.15 -30.11
C VAL A 784 -22.19 -13.30 -28.60
N VAL A 785 -21.43 -12.39 -27.98
CA VAL A 785 -21.28 -12.27 -26.54
C VAL A 785 -21.98 -10.99 -26.07
N GLY A 786 -22.95 -11.13 -25.18
CA GLY A 786 -23.73 -10.01 -24.66
C GLY A 786 -25.23 -10.33 -24.57
N THR A 787 -26.03 -9.31 -24.26
CA THR A 787 -27.48 -9.42 -24.19
C THR A 787 -28.12 -8.68 -25.35
N ALA A 788 -28.67 -9.41 -26.30
CA ALA A 788 -29.38 -8.89 -27.46
C ALA A 788 -30.46 -9.89 -27.83
N ARG A 789 -31.44 -9.45 -28.66
CA ARG A 789 -32.44 -10.33 -29.26
C ARG A 789 -32.53 -10.01 -30.75
N GLY A 790 -32.61 -11.03 -31.58
CA GLY A 790 -32.64 -10.82 -33.01
C GLY A 790 -32.21 -12.02 -33.83
N GLU A 791 -32.04 -11.82 -35.13
CA GLU A 791 -31.59 -12.85 -36.07
C GLU A 791 -30.15 -12.62 -36.49
N ILE A 792 -29.32 -13.65 -36.41
CA ILE A 792 -27.97 -13.65 -36.98
C ILE A 792 -28.07 -14.07 -38.45
N GLN A 793 -27.55 -13.22 -39.32
CA GLN A 793 -27.57 -13.38 -40.76
C GLN A 793 -26.16 -13.27 -41.34
N VAL A 794 -25.87 -14.04 -42.35
CA VAL A 794 -24.64 -13.99 -43.15
C VAL A 794 -24.97 -13.57 -44.59
N ARG A 795 -24.10 -12.74 -45.20
CA ARG A 795 -24.21 -12.33 -46.58
C ARG A 795 -23.20 -13.07 -47.44
N SER A 796 -23.70 -13.57 -48.58
CA SER A 796 -22.89 -14.12 -49.68
C SER A 796 -23.40 -13.50 -50.99
N GLY A 797 -22.59 -12.70 -51.68
CA GLY A 797 -23.00 -11.88 -52.80
C GLY A 797 -24.08 -10.87 -52.39
N GLN A 798 -25.27 -10.95 -53.05
CA GLN A 798 -26.41 -10.07 -52.74
C GLN A 798 -27.41 -10.70 -51.75
N THR A 799 -27.14 -11.92 -51.25
CA THR A 799 -28.14 -12.67 -50.48
C THR A 799 -27.78 -12.72 -49.01
N TRP A 800 -28.76 -12.33 -48.18
CA TRP A 800 -28.68 -12.53 -46.72
C TRP A 800 -29.39 -13.83 -46.31
N THR A 801 -28.74 -14.66 -45.54
CA THR A 801 -29.29 -15.92 -45.01
C THR A 801 -29.30 -15.90 -43.51
N THR A 802 -30.46 -16.10 -42.89
CA THR A 802 -30.58 -16.26 -41.44
C THR A 802 -29.98 -17.62 -41.01
N ILE A 803 -29.01 -17.60 -40.12
CA ILE A 803 -28.35 -18.80 -39.58
C ILE A 803 -28.75 -19.13 -38.14
N GLY A 804 -29.53 -18.25 -37.51
CA GLY A 804 -30.10 -18.52 -36.20
C GLY A 804 -30.77 -17.31 -35.58
N THR A 805 -31.41 -17.52 -34.41
CA THR A 805 -32.18 -16.48 -33.70
C THR A 805 -31.79 -16.45 -32.24
N ILE A 806 -31.54 -15.26 -31.70
CA ILE A 806 -31.35 -15.00 -30.27
C ILE A 806 -32.72 -14.62 -29.70
N SER A 807 -33.29 -15.49 -28.86
CA SER A 807 -34.60 -15.28 -28.25
C SER A 807 -34.56 -15.19 -26.72
N ASP A 808 -33.47 -15.65 -26.10
CA ASP A 808 -33.28 -15.69 -24.67
C ASP A 808 -32.33 -14.58 -24.17
N GLY A 809 -32.08 -14.52 -22.89
CA GLY A 809 -31.14 -13.58 -22.25
C GLY A 809 -29.76 -14.17 -21.96
N ALA A 810 -29.40 -15.32 -22.57
CA ALA A 810 -28.09 -15.90 -22.36
C ALA A 810 -27.00 -14.97 -22.93
N PRO A 811 -25.86 -14.84 -22.25
CA PRO A 811 -24.81 -13.92 -22.66
C PRO A 811 -23.89 -14.47 -23.75
N PHE A 812 -24.08 -15.72 -24.21
CA PHE A 812 -23.29 -16.38 -25.25
C PHE A 812 -24.14 -17.12 -26.24
N HIS A 813 -23.92 -16.86 -27.51
CA HIS A 813 -24.55 -17.54 -28.60
C HIS A 813 -23.56 -17.91 -29.70
N ALA A 814 -23.65 -19.13 -30.20
CA ALA A 814 -22.84 -19.65 -31.31
C ALA A 814 -23.75 -20.27 -32.36
N PHE A 815 -23.66 -19.78 -33.59
CA PHE A 815 -24.51 -20.21 -34.71
C PHE A 815 -23.67 -20.84 -35.81
N ALA A 816 -24.00 -22.04 -36.24
CA ALA A 816 -23.30 -22.70 -37.33
C ALA A 816 -23.49 -21.97 -38.66
N VAL A 817 -22.41 -21.68 -39.36
CA VAL A 817 -22.43 -21.19 -40.72
C VAL A 817 -22.51 -22.38 -41.66
N PRO A 818 -23.48 -22.40 -42.64
CA PRO A 818 -23.60 -23.50 -43.58
C PRO A 818 -22.28 -23.75 -44.34
N ALA A 819 -21.91 -25.02 -44.47
CA ALA A 819 -20.66 -25.39 -45.14
C ALA A 819 -20.62 -24.86 -46.60
N GLY A 820 -19.48 -24.29 -47.02
CA GLY A 820 -19.29 -23.75 -48.36
C GLY A 820 -19.83 -22.33 -48.56
N THR A 821 -20.39 -21.68 -47.54
CA THR A 821 -20.83 -20.28 -47.61
C THR A 821 -19.58 -19.35 -47.64
N ASN A 822 -19.45 -18.56 -48.68
CA ASN A 822 -18.51 -17.44 -48.73
C ASN A 822 -19.08 -16.26 -47.91
N VAL A 823 -18.72 -16.15 -46.65
CA VAL A 823 -19.24 -15.10 -45.76
C VAL A 823 -18.49 -13.78 -46.00
N GLU A 824 -19.19 -12.84 -46.59
CA GLU A 824 -18.70 -11.49 -46.89
C GLU A 824 -19.03 -10.52 -45.74
N GLU A 825 -20.14 -10.74 -45.04
CA GLU A 825 -20.58 -9.89 -43.93
C GLU A 825 -21.45 -10.72 -42.98
N VAL A 826 -21.37 -10.43 -41.68
CA VAL A 826 -22.24 -10.99 -40.64
C VAL A 826 -23.00 -9.84 -39.99
N ARG A 827 -24.32 -10.02 -39.80
CA ARG A 827 -25.13 -9.04 -39.06
C ARG A 827 -26.05 -9.68 -38.04
N LEU A 828 -26.29 -8.95 -36.97
CA LEU A 828 -27.36 -9.17 -36.01
C LEU A 828 -28.50 -8.19 -36.38
N MET A 829 -29.57 -8.68 -36.95
CA MET A 829 -30.84 -7.95 -37.13
C MET A 829 -31.58 -7.97 -35.80
N LEU A 830 -31.67 -6.83 -35.15
CA LEU A 830 -32.25 -6.72 -33.84
C LEU A 830 -33.76 -6.84 -33.83
N ALA A 831 -34.33 -7.56 -32.87
CA ALA A 831 -35.78 -7.76 -32.77
C ALA A 831 -36.48 -6.49 -32.26
N ALA A 832 -37.38 -5.94 -33.06
CA ALA A 832 -38.13 -4.72 -32.72
C ALA A 832 -38.86 -4.85 -31.36
N GLY A 833 -38.81 -3.79 -30.57
CA GLY A 833 -39.42 -3.76 -29.23
C GLY A 833 -38.58 -4.46 -28.11
N SER A 834 -37.42 -5.00 -28.46
CA SER A 834 -36.46 -5.54 -27.45
C SER A 834 -35.85 -4.43 -26.63
N PRO A 835 -35.41 -4.74 -25.40
CA PRO A 835 -34.58 -3.83 -24.63
C PRO A 835 -33.32 -3.41 -25.39
N ALA A 836 -32.74 -2.27 -25.02
CA ALA A 836 -31.48 -1.79 -25.60
C ALA A 836 -30.37 -2.87 -25.47
N PRO A 837 -29.77 -3.30 -26.59
CA PRO A 837 -28.77 -4.36 -26.58
C PRO A 837 -27.49 -3.92 -25.92
N VAL A 838 -26.82 -4.88 -25.29
CA VAL A 838 -25.45 -4.77 -24.79
C VAL A 838 -24.63 -5.85 -25.47
N ILE A 839 -23.82 -5.47 -26.44
CA ILE A 839 -23.01 -6.41 -27.24
C ILE A 839 -21.55 -6.21 -26.85
N ARG A 840 -20.95 -7.24 -26.28
CA ARG A 840 -19.55 -7.19 -25.83
C ARG A 840 -18.58 -7.58 -26.93
N GLU A 841 -18.99 -8.59 -27.73
CA GLU A 841 -18.21 -9.02 -28.88
C GLU A 841 -19.08 -9.71 -29.90
N MET A 842 -18.87 -9.41 -31.18
CA MET A 842 -19.38 -10.17 -32.31
C MET A 842 -18.22 -10.62 -33.19
N THR A 843 -18.13 -11.92 -33.48
CA THR A 843 -16.99 -12.47 -34.21
C THR A 843 -17.37 -13.74 -34.97
N VAL A 844 -16.40 -14.32 -35.64
CA VAL A 844 -16.52 -15.62 -36.30
C VAL A 844 -15.34 -16.51 -35.92
N VAL A 845 -15.60 -17.82 -35.84
CA VAL A 845 -14.56 -18.83 -35.58
C VAL A 845 -14.58 -19.89 -36.71
N ASP A 846 -13.38 -20.48 -36.93
CA ASP A 846 -13.15 -21.56 -37.92
C ASP A 846 -13.30 -22.98 -37.34
N ARG A 847 -13.82 -23.08 -36.12
CA ARG A 847 -14.05 -24.31 -35.35
C ARG A 847 -15.44 -24.31 -34.76
N GLU A 848 -15.86 -25.51 -34.29
CA GLU A 848 -17.09 -25.65 -33.51
C GLU A 848 -16.83 -25.48 -32.03
N LEU A 849 -17.53 -24.53 -31.40
CA LEU A 849 -17.69 -24.43 -29.96
C LEU A 849 -18.97 -25.17 -29.57
N LYS A 850 -18.98 -25.85 -28.44
CA LYS A 850 -20.17 -26.58 -28.00
C LYS A 850 -21.35 -25.61 -27.82
N PRO A 851 -22.51 -25.88 -28.40
CA PRO A 851 -23.67 -25.03 -28.21
C PRO A 851 -24.16 -25.12 -26.77
N VAL A 852 -24.82 -24.04 -26.30
CA VAL A 852 -25.58 -24.08 -25.05
C VAL A 852 -26.58 -25.27 -25.15
N PRO A 853 -26.67 -26.18 -24.16
CA PRO A 853 -27.72 -27.14 -24.12
C PRO A 853 -29.07 -26.41 -24.14
N THR A 854 -29.83 -26.57 -25.17
CA THR A 854 -31.21 -26.05 -25.23
C THR A 854 -31.96 -26.70 -24.06
N PRO A 855 -32.57 -25.94 -23.13
CA PRO A 855 -33.34 -26.55 -22.07
C PRO A 855 -34.45 -27.36 -22.75
N THR A 856 -34.41 -28.68 -22.60
CA THR A 856 -35.50 -29.57 -23.01
C THR A 856 -36.75 -29.11 -22.28
N PRO A 857 -37.82 -28.72 -22.93
CA PRO A 857 -39.07 -28.36 -22.25
C PRO A 857 -39.54 -29.56 -21.43
N THR A 858 -39.39 -29.48 -20.11
CA THR A 858 -39.98 -30.44 -19.20
C THR A 858 -41.49 -30.24 -19.26
N PHE A 859 -42.16 -30.99 -20.05
CA PHE A 859 -43.60 -31.11 -19.99
C PHE A 859 -43.95 -31.71 -18.62
N THR A 860 -44.33 -30.86 -17.69
CA THR A 860 -45.00 -31.30 -16.45
C THR A 860 -46.40 -31.72 -16.86
N ALA A 861 -46.61 -33.04 -16.94
CA ALA A 861 -47.94 -33.58 -17.08
C ALA A 861 -48.81 -33.14 -15.90
N ALA A 862 -49.95 -32.60 -16.18
CA ALA A 862 -50.93 -32.20 -15.16
C ALA A 862 -51.35 -33.44 -14.36
N PRO A 863 -51.55 -33.36 -13.05
CA PRO A 863 -52.03 -34.48 -12.26
C PRO A 863 -53.50 -34.77 -12.62
N THR A 864 -53.74 -35.95 -13.13
CA THR A 864 -55.08 -36.53 -13.25
C THR A 864 -55.64 -36.82 -11.86
N SER A 865 -56.79 -36.25 -11.57
CA SER A 865 -57.63 -36.53 -10.41
C SER A 865 -58.08 -38.01 -10.41
N GLY A 866 -57.72 -38.77 -9.37
CA GLY A 866 -58.23 -40.06 -9.09
C GLY A 866 -58.50 -40.20 -7.60
N SER A 867 -59.80 -40.35 -7.27
CA SER A 867 -60.35 -40.54 -5.94
C SER A 867 -60.05 -41.93 -5.38
N SER A 868 -59.82 -42.07 -4.11
CA SER A 868 -60.59 -42.82 -3.11
C SER A 868 -59.76 -43.46 -2.01
N THR A 869 -60.23 -43.16 -0.78
CA THR A 869 -60.45 -44.00 0.37
C THR A 869 -59.22 -44.56 1.12
N GLY A 870 -59.22 -44.21 2.39
CA GLY A 870 -59.11 -45.19 3.48
C GLY A 870 -57.93 -45.06 4.42
N ASP A 871 -58.32 -44.71 5.68
CA ASP A 871 -57.81 -45.13 6.98
C ASP A 871 -56.42 -44.65 7.52
N ASP A 872 -56.50 -43.68 8.45
CA ASP A 872 -56.40 -43.72 9.93
C ASP A 872 -55.08 -44.31 10.52
N HIS A 873 -54.34 -43.45 11.18
CA HIS A 873 -53.81 -43.56 12.53
C HIS A 873 -52.57 -42.67 12.81
N GLY A 874 -52.71 -41.75 13.81
CA GLY A 874 -51.60 -41.49 14.71
C GLY A 874 -50.93 -40.11 14.59
N ARG A 875 -51.50 -39.09 15.22
CA ARG A 875 -50.82 -37.85 15.71
C ARG A 875 -49.84 -38.17 16.86
N PRO A 876 -48.83 -37.34 17.21
CA PRO A 876 -49.00 -35.95 17.59
C PRO A 876 -47.91 -35.02 17.04
N GLY A 877 -48.02 -33.78 16.75
CA GLY A 877 -48.44 -32.59 17.44
C GLY A 877 -47.27 -31.71 17.82
N TYR A 878 -47.03 -30.62 17.09
CA TYR A 878 -46.21 -29.51 17.58
C TYR A 878 -46.80 -28.12 17.11
N PRO A 879 -46.74 -27.13 17.96
CA PRO A 879 -47.47 -25.87 17.74
C PRO A 879 -46.62 -24.82 17.03
N THR A 880 -47.32 -24.04 16.22
CA THR A 880 -46.89 -22.76 15.69
C THR A 880 -46.98 -21.70 16.78
N PRO A 881 -46.11 -20.68 16.80
CA PRO A 881 -46.50 -19.38 17.32
C PRO A 881 -46.54 -18.31 16.21
N THR A 882 -47.71 -17.74 16.07
CA THR A 882 -47.99 -16.42 15.54
C THR A 882 -47.53 -15.36 16.51
N SER A 883 -46.92 -14.28 16.07
CA SER A 883 -47.38 -12.88 16.28
C SER A 883 -46.29 -11.87 15.91
N THR A 884 -46.67 -10.98 15.05
CA THR A 884 -46.07 -9.67 14.80
C THR A 884 -46.35 -8.73 15.98
N PRO A 885 -45.48 -7.79 16.28
CA PRO A 885 -45.94 -6.48 16.71
C PRO A 885 -45.38 -5.33 15.87
N SER A 886 -46.27 -4.37 15.80
CA SER A 886 -46.31 -3.08 15.17
C SER A 886 -45.18 -2.10 15.49
N HIS A 887 -44.94 -1.22 14.51
CA HIS A 887 -44.10 -0.02 14.60
C HIS A 887 -44.60 1.02 15.62
N GLY A 888 -43.64 1.61 16.34
CA GLY A 888 -43.79 2.89 17.03
C GLY A 888 -42.62 3.82 16.63
N PRO A 889 -42.81 5.15 16.64
CA PRO A 889 -41.94 6.09 15.94
C PRO A 889 -40.70 6.52 16.74
N ARG A 890 -39.63 6.77 16.06
CA ARG A 890 -38.38 7.36 16.57
C ARG A 890 -38.54 8.82 16.95
N PRO A 891 -37.90 9.30 18.02
CA PRO A 891 -37.76 10.72 18.27
C PRO A 891 -36.53 11.32 17.50
N ALA A 892 -36.74 12.55 17.04
CA ALA A 892 -35.78 13.39 16.39
C ALA A 892 -34.67 13.90 17.33
N LEU A 893 -33.44 13.99 16.82
CA LEU A 893 -32.34 14.68 17.50
C LEU A 893 -32.33 16.17 17.13
N PRO A 894 -31.98 17.06 18.07
CA PRO A 894 -31.93 18.49 17.78
C PRO A 894 -30.68 18.92 17.04
N SER A 895 -30.87 19.83 16.07
CA SER A 895 -29.85 20.62 15.42
C SER A 895 -29.31 21.67 16.39
N THR A 896 -27.98 21.78 16.53
CA THR A 896 -27.33 23.04 16.91
C THR A 896 -26.23 23.33 15.94
N GLY A 897 -26.40 24.45 15.23
CA GLY A 897 -25.37 25.12 14.46
C GLY A 897 -24.42 25.93 15.36
N VAL A 898 -23.27 26.06 14.93
CA VAL A 898 -22.32 27.17 14.72
C VAL A 898 -20.96 26.53 14.46
#